data_6e588efdf2a129a83883991af0df29ed
#
_entry.id   6e588efdf2a129a83883991af0df29ed
#
_cell.length_a   1.000
_cell.length_b   1.000
_cell.length_c   1.000
_cell.angle_alpha   90.00
_cell.angle_beta   90.00
_cell.angle_gamma   90.00
#
_symmetry.space_group_name_H-M   'P 1'
#
loop_
_entity.id
_entity.type
_entity.pdbx_description
1 polymer ?
#
loop_
_entity_poly.entity_id
_entity_poly.type
_entity_poly.pdbx_seq_one_letter_code
_entity_poly.pdbx_strand_id
1 'polypeptide(L)'
;MFVYTPDDVNDCLKLIKTEEEKKRNQIIMSDLFDAFDDDKKGKKKMMHAPPGGGFVRPPPAGSSNNNSAETTTNLKPTASAFVPGGGVGLGGAAASGAAPVPPQAVSSTLDEQRGEDEQKEEVEEVVSSVMQKVAKTLTIGGDSGSDSALSQMAEREQKLKEEQQRKEEKEEAKRLQQMEKERKDSERKKEAEEEEKQLMEELANSKDADAREHLNLVFIGHVDAGKSTIGGQILYLSGQVDQRVIEKYEREAKDKNRDSWYMAYIMDTSEEERAKGKTVEVGKAHFATEKKRYTVLDAPGHKNYVPNMIAGAAQADVGVLVIAARKGEFETGFEKGGQTREHAQLAKTLGVTKLVVVVNKMDDPSVKWDKKRFDEVHTKLIPFLKICGYKEKDITFVPISGLKGTNVKDLVSKSECDWYGGKSFFDTLDDLEPMDRDPNAPFRMPVMDKYAEMGCMVMGKTESGACRVGQKLTLMPGRIDCKIEKLWQDEDECSICKCGENVRMKLSGVDEKDIHPGMVLCPPNKLVHVTQEIECQLAIVELLDHKSIFSTGYNAVIHIHSVTEEIEVKKLVSEMDPKTRKPKESKCKYLKAGSIGVVRITIAAPICVEKFSDVPQLGRFTLRDEGKTIAIGKVLRIKPKSEEIDNMAKTTGGAAV
;
A
#
# COMPACT_ATOMS: atom_id res chain seq x y z
N MET A 1 -55.89 -24.02 13.80
CA MET A 1 -55.28 -25.01 12.94
C MET A 1 -54.94 -24.27 11.61
N PHE A 2 -53.73 -23.72 11.53
CA PHE A 2 -53.27 -23.04 10.31
C PHE A 2 -52.74 -24.14 9.37
N VAL A 3 -53.35 -24.29 8.24
CA VAL A 3 -52.92 -25.21 7.18
C VAL A 3 -51.93 -24.44 6.33
N TYR A 4 -50.65 -24.79 6.45
CA TYR A 4 -49.60 -24.27 5.56
C TYR A 4 -49.75 -24.92 4.18
N THR A 5 -49.70 -24.09 3.14
CA THR A 5 -49.70 -24.57 1.77
C THR A 5 -48.31 -25.07 1.34
N PRO A 6 -48.19 -25.96 0.34
CA PRO A 6 -46.88 -26.40 -0.15
C PRO A 6 -45.98 -25.27 -0.65
N ASP A 7 -46.55 -24.13 -1.07
CA ASP A 7 -45.83 -22.95 -1.50
C ASP A 7 -45.21 -22.19 -0.30
N ASP A 8 -45.90 -22.13 0.83
CA ASP A 8 -45.36 -21.52 2.08
C ASP A 8 -44.16 -22.31 2.61
N VAL A 9 -44.17 -23.65 2.47
CA VAL A 9 -43.04 -24.50 2.88
C VAL A 9 -41.87 -24.33 1.93
N ASN A 10 -42.11 -24.18 0.60
CA ASN A 10 -41.06 -23.92 -0.39
C ASN A 10 -40.40 -22.54 -0.19
N ASP A 11 -41.16 -21.53 0.16
CA ASP A 11 -40.60 -20.20 0.44
C ASP A 11 -39.84 -20.16 1.78
N CYS A 12 -40.28 -20.87 2.81
CA CYS A 12 -39.50 -21.10 4.00
C CYS A 12 -38.18 -21.87 3.72
N LEU A 13 -38.20 -22.89 2.89
CA LEU A 13 -37.01 -23.65 2.49
C LEU A 13 -36.02 -22.80 1.67
N LYS A 14 -36.53 -21.91 0.81
CA LYS A 14 -35.70 -20.92 0.09
C LYS A 14 -35.06 -19.92 1.07
N LEU A 15 -35.79 -19.45 2.07
CA LEU A 15 -35.29 -18.54 3.13
C LEU A 15 -34.23 -19.24 3.99
N ILE A 16 -34.41 -20.50 4.36
CA ILE A 16 -33.44 -21.28 5.13
C ILE A 16 -32.16 -21.52 4.32
N LYS A 17 -32.27 -21.87 3.04
CA LYS A 17 -31.10 -22.03 2.16
C LYS A 17 -30.33 -20.74 1.98
N THR A 18 -31.02 -19.60 1.84
CA THR A 18 -30.35 -18.29 1.77
C THR A 18 -29.69 -17.88 3.09
N GLU A 19 -30.22 -18.30 4.23
CA GLU A 19 -29.60 -18.05 5.55
C GLU A 19 -28.39 -18.95 5.79
N GLU A 20 -28.43 -20.20 5.39
CA GLU A 20 -27.26 -21.10 5.47
C GLU A 20 -26.13 -20.66 4.53
N GLU A 21 -26.46 -20.21 3.30
CA GLU A 21 -25.48 -19.59 2.40
C GLU A 21 -24.89 -18.29 2.97
N LYS A 22 -25.72 -17.46 3.59
CA LYS A 22 -25.25 -16.26 4.31
C LYS A 22 -24.29 -16.61 5.45
N LYS A 23 -24.63 -17.59 6.31
CA LYS A 23 -23.77 -18.06 7.40
C LYS A 23 -22.46 -18.65 6.88
N ARG A 24 -22.51 -19.39 5.77
CA ARG A 24 -21.33 -19.98 5.14
C ARG A 24 -20.38 -18.92 4.56
N ASN A 25 -20.92 -17.90 3.87
CA ASN A 25 -20.15 -16.77 3.37
C ASN A 25 -19.59 -15.91 4.52
N GLN A 26 -20.30 -15.83 5.63
CA GLN A 26 -19.89 -15.15 6.84
C GLN A 26 -18.63 -15.77 7.48
N ILE A 27 -18.59 -17.08 7.62
CA ILE A 27 -17.44 -17.81 8.19
C ILE A 27 -16.21 -17.68 7.27
N ILE A 28 -16.42 -17.74 5.95
CA ILE A 28 -15.35 -17.62 4.95
C ILE A 28 -14.71 -16.23 4.99
N MET A 29 -15.49 -15.18 5.20
CA MET A 29 -14.96 -13.81 5.28
C MET A 29 -14.13 -13.58 6.55
N SER A 30 -14.53 -14.15 7.70
CA SER A 30 -13.72 -14.09 8.93
C SER A 30 -12.35 -14.75 8.73
N ASP A 31 -12.34 -15.98 8.19
CA ASP A 31 -11.10 -16.72 7.94
C ASP A 31 -10.20 -16.05 6.89
N LEU A 32 -10.82 -15.27 5.99
CA LEU A 32 -10.13 -14.52 4.97
C LEU A 32 -9.32 -13.35 5.55
N PHE A 33 -9.93 -12.57 6.42
CA PHE A 33 -9.27 -11.40 7.02
C PHE A 33 -8.20 -11.81 8.03
N ASP A 34 -8.39 -12.92 8.76
CA ASP A 34 -7.34 -13.50 9.61
C ASP A 34 -6.11 -13.95 8.80
N ALA A 35 -6.31 -14.38 7.55
CA ALA A 35 -5.20 -14.72 6.65
C ALA A 35 -4.38 -13.49 6.22
N PHE A 36 -4.94 -12.29 6.22
CA PHE A 36 -4.20 -11.06 5.94
C PHE A 36 -3.34 -10.59 7.11
N ASP A 37 -3.72 -10.89 8.36
CA ASP A 37 -3.01 -10.44 9.57
C ASP A 37 -1.86 -11.36 10.03
N ASP A 38 -1.90 -12.65 9.74
CA ASP A 38 -0.88 -13.62 10.23
C ASP A 38 0.48 -13.51 9.54
N ASP A 39 0.56 -12.98 8.31
CA ASP A 39 1.83 -12.76 7.60
C ASP A 39 2.74 -11.72 8.32
N LYS A 40 2.17 -10.79 9.10
CA LYS A 40 2.95 -9.84 9.94
C LYS A 40 3.62 -10.51 11.14
N LYS A 41 3.01 -11.55 11.73
CA LYS A 41 3.56 -12.25 12.91
C LYS A 41 4.75 -13.16 12.57
N GLY A 42 4.82 -13.67 11.34
CA GLY A 42 5.93 -14.50 10.88
C GLY A 42 7.27 -13.75 10.81
N LYS A 43 7.26 -12.50 10.39
CA LYS A 43 8.48 -11.65 10.28
C LYS A 43 9.01 -11.18 11.65
N LYS A 44 8.15 -10.90 12.64
CA LYS A 44 8.59 -10.54 14.01
C LYS A 44 9.31 -11.67 14.73
N LYS A 45 9.06 -12.95 14.39
CA LYS A 45 9.79 -14.11 14.97
C LYS A 45 11.15 -14.37 14.34
N MET A 46 11.40 -13.87 13.12
CA MET A 46 12.71 -14.06 12.45
C MET A 46 13.73 -12.98 12.78
N MET A 47 13.32 -11.80 13.26
CA MET A 47 14.26 -10.70 13.57
C MET A 47 14.86 -10.73 14.99
N HIS A 48 14.45 -11.64 15.87
CA HIS A 48 14.95 -11.76 17.24
C HIS A 48 15.47 -13.15 17.58
N ALA A 49 16.32 -13.76 16.75
CA ALA A 49 17.10 -14.91 17.14
C ALA A 49 18.58 -14.52 17.24
N PRO A 50 19.21 -14.57 18.43
CA PRO A 50 20.65 -14.38 18.56
C PRO A 50 21.40 -15.59 17.99
N PRO A 51 22.58 -15.40 17.40
CA PRO A 51 23.37 -16.49 16.85
C PRO A 51 24.06 -17.29 17.96
N GLY A 52 23.84 -18.61 17.98
CA GLY A 52 24.75 -19.58 18.60
C GLY A 52 24.27 -20.25 19.89
N GLY A 53 23.98 -21.55 19.80
CA GLY A 53 23.86 -22.42 20.98
C GLY A 53 23.35 -23.81 20.64
N GLY A 54 24.23 -24.80 20.79
CA GLY A 54 24.16 -26.16 20.33
C GLY A 54 22.94 -26.99 20.77
N PHE A 55 22.71 -28.00 20.00
CA PHE A 55 21.74 -29.08 20.21
C PHE A 55 22.01 -29.87 21.50
N VAL A 56 21.03 -29.94 22.39
CA VAL A 56 20.92 -30.98 23.40
C VAL A 56 19.49 -31.52 23.40
N ARG A 57 19.35 -32.84 23.23
CA ARG A 57 18.08 -33.59 23.30
C ARG A 57 17.54 -33.64 24.73
N PRO A 58 16.23 -33.58 24.96
CA PRO A 58 15.63 -33.82 26.27
C PRO A 58 15.38 -35.31 26.53
N PRO A 59 15.48 -35.79 27.79
CA PRO A 59 14.99 -37.09 28.23
C PRO A 59 13.52 -37.05 28.70
N PRO A 60 12.86 -38.20 28.90
CA PRO A 60 11.40 -38.31 28.99
C PRO A 60 10.82 -38.08 30.39
N ALA A 61 9.50 -37.86 30.39
CA ALA A 61 8.66 -37.56 31.53
C ALA A 61 8.62 -38.61 32.62
N GLY A 62 8.55 -38.15 33.87
CA GLY A 62 8.20 -38.92 35.05
C GLY A 62 7.47 -38.06 36.07
N SER A 63 6.42 -38.61 36.58
CA SER A 63 5.30 -38.08 37.39
C SER A 63 5.66 -37.68 38.80
N SER A 64 4.77 -36.84 39.34
CA SER A 64 4.15 -36.81 40.68
C SER A 64 4.65 -35.83 41.77
N ASN A 65 3.69 -35.05 42.15
CA ASN A 65 3.19 -34.71 43.50
C ASN A 65 3.94 -33.78 44.47
N ASN A 66 3.20 -32.75 44.80
CA ASN A 66 2.80 -32.26 46.14
C ASN A 66 3.72 -31.36 47.00
N ASN A 67 3.07 -30.26 47.31
CA ASN A 67 2.89 -29.58 48.62
C ASN A 67 3.89 -28.51 49.11
N SER A 68 3.28 -27.36 49.23
CA SER A 68 3.16 -26.51 50.44
C SER A 68 4.31 -25.61 50.92
N ALA A 69 3.91 -24.36 51.02
CA ALA A 69 4.08 -23.45 52.18
C ALA A 69 5.31 -22.51 52.22
N GLU A 70 4.93 -21.20 52.15
CA GLU A 70 5.31 -20.10 53.05
C GLU A 70 6.79 -19.84 53.41
N THR A 71 7.33 -18.70 53.24
CA THR A 71 7.33 -17.50 54.10
C THR A 71 8.49 -16.55 53.73
N THR A 72 8.13 -15.32 53.56
CA THR A 72 8.80 -14.04 53.95
C THR A 72 10.32 -13.99 54.22
N THR A 73 11.01 -12.99 53.67
CA THR A 73 11.47 -11.73 54.28
C THR A 73 12.60 -11.05 53.52
N ASN A 74 12.39 -9.78 53.28
CA ASN A 74 13.30 -8.61 53.29
C ASN A 74 14.83 -8.79 53.38
N LEU A 75 15.57 -8.03 52.54
CA LEU A 75 16.36 -6.85 52.95
C LEU A 75 17.37 -6.43 51.82
N LYS A 76 17.32 -5.18 51.48
CA LYS A 76 18.40 -4.36 50.91
C LYS A 76 19.34 -3.95 52.07
N PRO A 77 20.48 -3.20 51.89
CA PRO A 77 21.12 -2.56 50.72
C PRO A 77 22.68 -2.48 50.74
N THR A 78 23.19 -1.53 49.94
CA THR A 78 24.49 -0.75 49.97
C THR A 78 25.65 -1.30 49.18
N ALA A 79 26.11 -0.64 48.17
CA ALA A 79 26.95 0.53 47.92
C ALA A 79 28.45 0.39 48.24
N SER A 80 29.29 0.62 47.25
CA SER A 80 30.46 1.51 47.16
C SER A 80 31.51 0.98 46.17
N ALA A 81 31.79 1.65 45.13
CA ALA A 81 32.87 2.57 44.80
C ALA A 81 34.31 2.09 45.16
N PHE A 82 35.18 2.00 44.16
CA PHE A 82 36.51 2.67 44.09
C PHE A 82 37.28 2.34 42.79
N VAL A 83 37.82 3.38 42.16
CA VAL A 83 38.88 3.48 41.15
C VAL A 83 40.13 3.91 41.93
N PRO A 84 41.40 3.90 41.51
CA PRO A 84 42.02 3.89 40.19
C PRO A 84 43.48 3.26 40.12
N GLY A 85 44.09 3.42 38.94
CA GLY A 85 45.54 3.50 38.77
C GLY A 85 46.15 2.28 38.08
N GLY A 86 46.83 2.31 36.98
CA GLY A 86 47.94 3.13 36.55
C GLY A 86 49.12 2.17 36.23
N GLY A 87 49.78 2.29 35.07
CA GLY A 87 51.11 1.70 34.92
C GLY A 87 51.46 1.08 33.59
N VAL A 88 52.02 1.82 32.74
CA VAL A 88 53.12 1.72 31.76
C VAL A 88 53.88 0.36 31.73
N GLY A 89 54.19 -0.14 30.51
CA GLY A 89 55.22 -1.16 30.29
C GLY A 89 55.35 -1.65 28.84
N LEU A 90 56.38 -1.20 28.21
CA LEU A 90 56.96 -1.51 26.89
C LEU A 90 57.28 -3.02 26.67
N GLY A 91 57.20 -3.47 25.38
CA GLY A 91 58.17 -4.43 24.90
C GLY A 91 57.70 -5.54 23.97
N GLY A 92 58.02 -5.45 22.68
CA GLY A 92 58.72 -6.46 21.94
C GLY A 92 57.95 -7.51 21.14
N ALA A 93 57.88 -7.30 19.86
CA ALA A 93 58.16 -8.19 18.73
C ALA A 93 57.75 -9.70 18.78
N ALA A 94 56.97 -10.13 17.84
CA ALA A 94 57.38 -11.06 16.79
C ALA A 94 56.22 -11.39 15.82
N ALA A 95 56.57 -11.41 14.55
CA ALA A 95 55.75 -11.67 13.38
C ALA A 95 55.31 -13.14 13.28
N SER A 96 54.10 -13.36 12.81
CA SER A 96 53.82 -14.49 11.95
C SER A 96 52.66 -14.14 11.04
N GLY A 97 52.94 -14.17 9.73
CA GLY A 97 52.08 -13.80 8.67
C GLY A 97 50.94 -14.77 8.44
N ALA A 98 49.81 -14.21 8.09
CA ALA A 98 48.79 -14.89 7.35
C ALA A 98 48.49 -14.08 6.09
N ALA A 99 48.71 -14.66 4.96
CA ALA A 99 48.51 -14.14 3.64
C ALA A 99 46.99 -13.89 3.37
N PRO A 100 46.62 -12.85 2.61
CA PRO A 100 45.26 -12.65 2.17
C PRO A 100 44.90 -13.61 1.03
N VAL A 101 43.73 -14.20 1.14
CA VAL A 101 43.07 -14.99 0.09
C VAL A 101 42.68 -14.04 -1.05
N PRO A 102 43.04 -14.32 -2.32
CA PRO A 102 42.65 -13.47 -3.43
C PRO A 102 41.19 -13.69 -3.83
N PRO A 103 40.48 -12.67 -4.35
CA PRO A 103 39.14 -12.80 -4.85
C PRO A 103 39.13 -13.60 -6.16
N GLN A 104 38.45 -14.72 -6.18
CA GLN A 104 38.11 -15.49 -7.38
C GLN A 104 36.91 -14.80 -8.06
N ALA A 105 37.13 -13.94 -9.03
CA ALA A 105 36.12 -13.51 -10.01
C ALA A 105 36.67 -12.67 -11.17
N VAL A 106 37.86 -12.95 -11.70
CA VAL A 106 38.38 -12.24 -12.90
C VAL A 106 38.98 -13.19 -13.95
N SER A 107 38.92 -14.53 -13.75
CA SER A 107 39.59 -15.45 -14.68
C SER A 107 38.70 -16.04 -15.77
N SER A 108 37.39 -15.85 -15.75
CA SER A 108 36.49 -16.42 -16.77
C SER A 108 36.33 -15.55 -18.02
N THR A 109 36.57 -14.25 -17.93
CA THR A 109 36.45 -13.34 -19.10
C THR A 109 37.73 -13.27 -19.94
N LEU A 110 38.88 -13.58 -19.40
CA LEU A 110 40.15 -13.63 -20.12
C LEU A 110 40.32 -14.93 -20.91
N ASP A 111 39.74 -16.03 -20.45
CA ASP A 111 39.79 -17.32 -21.15
C ASP A 111 38.80 -17.40 -22.32
N GLU A 112 37.65 -16.70 -22.26
CA GLU A 112 36.73 -16.59 -23.39
C GLU A 112 37.27 -15.68 -24.49
N GLN A 113 37.93 -14.56 -24.17
CA GLN A 113 38.58 -13.70 -25.15
C GLN A 113 39.76 -14.38 -25.87
N ARG A 114 40.50 -15.22 -25.18
CA ARG A 114 41.61 -15.99 -25.76
C ARG A 114 41.12 -17.05 -26.75
N GLY A 115 39.99 -17.68 -26.47
CA GLY A 115 39.36 -18.67 -27.35
C GLY A 115 38.76 -18.06 -28.63
N GLU A 116 38.28 -16.80 -28.58
CA GLU A 116 37.73 -16.11 -29.74
C GLU A 116 38.83 -15.55 -30.65
N ASP A 117 39.95 -15.11 -30.10
CA ASP A 117 41.11 -14.64 -30.87
C ASP A 117 41.87 -15.81 -31.55
N GLU A 118 42.00 -16.95 -30.89
CA GLU A 118 42.57 -18.18 -31.50
C GLU A 118 41.69 -18.73 -32.64
N GLN A 119 40.34 -18.63 -32.53
CA GLN A 119 39.44 -19.04 -33.60
C GLN A 119 39.48 -18.05 -34.80
N LYS A 120 39.74 -16.76 -34.58
CA LYS A 120 39.89 -15.77 -35.63
C LYS A 120 41.17 -15.98 -36.43
N GLU A 121 42.31 -16.27 -35.75
CA GLU A 121 43.57 -16.58 -36.42
C GLU A 121 43.49 -17.88 -37.25
N GLU A 122 42.81 -18.92 -36.76
CA GLU A 122 42.61 -20.17 -37.53
C GLU A 122 41.77 -19.95 -38.79
N VAL A 123 40.73 -19.12 -38.69
CA VAL A 123 39.87 -18.81 -39.85
C VAL A 123 40.61 -17.95 -40.87
N GLU A 124 41.43 -16.97 -40.46
CA GLU A 124 42.24 -16.17 -41.37
C GLU A 124 43.32 -17.03 -42.10
N GLU A 125 43.96 -17.95 -41.39
CA GLU A 125 44.93 -18.84 -41.96
C GLU A 125 44.31 -19.83 -42.97
N VAL A 126 43.15 -20.36 -42.70
CA VAL A 126 42.39 -21.21 -43.62
C VAL A 126 41.91 -20.42 -44.85
N VAL A 127 41.40 -19.21 -44.68
CA VAL A 127 40.99 -18.35 -45.81
C VAL A 127 42.18 -17.97 -46.66
N SER A 128 43.31 -17.60 -46.06
CA SER A 128 44.56 -17.27 -46.78
C SER A 128 45.09 -18.48 -47.55
N SER A 129 45.07 -19.70 -46.96
CA SER A 129 45.50 -20.95 -47.61
C SER A 129 44.58 -21.33 -48.79
N VAL A 130 43.28 -21.16 -48.64
CA VAL A 130 42.32 -21.42 -49.74
C VAL A 130 42.49 -20.41 -50.88
N MET A 131 42.72 -19.13 -50.57
CA MET A 131 42.98 -18.09 -51.54
C MET A 131 44.29 -18.32 -52.33
N GLN A 132 45.37 -18.74 -51.68
CA GLN A 132 46.61 -19.12 -52.33
C GLN A 132 46.44 -20.35 -53.25
N LYS A 133 45.62 -21.31 -52.89
CA LYS A 133 45.31 -22.48 -53.74
C LYS A 133 44.48 -22.08 -54.95
N VAL A 134 43.51 -21.20 -54.78
CA VAL A 134 42.67 -20.67 -55.87
C VAL A 134 43.51 -19.81 -56.84
N ALA A 135 44.40 -18.95 -56.30
CA ALA A 135 45.31 -18.16 -57.11
C ALA A 135 46.29 -19.02 -57.96
N LYS A 136 46.81 -20.11 -57.37
CA LYS A 136 47.65 -21.09 -58.07
C LYS A 136 46.87 -21.85 -59.16
N THR A 137 45.62 -22.10 -59.02
CA THR A 137 44.79 -22.82 -60.00
C THR A 137 44.39 -21.93 -61.16
N LEU A 138 44.25 -20.60 -60.96
CA LEU A 138 43.91 -19.61 -61.95
C LEU A 138 45.12 -19.23 -62.86
N THR A 139 46.37 -19.45 -62.41
CA THR A 139 47.59 -19.13 -63.18
C THR A 139 47.95 -20.19 -64.21
N ILE A 140 47.26 -21.32 -64.34
CA ILE A 140 47.53 -22.42 -65.28
C ILE A 140 46.64 -22.36 -66.53
N GLY A 141 45.64 -21.46 -66.59
CA GLY A 141 44.81 -21.26 -67.80
C GLY A 141 45.00 -19.87 -68.36
N GLY A 142 45.86 -19.74 -69.35
CA GLY A 142 46.08 -18.49 -70.09
C GLY A 142 44.86 -18.12 -70.93
N ASP A 143 44.01 -17.25 -70.37
CA ASP A 143 43.02 -16.53 -71.17
C ASP A 143 42.76 -15.14 -70.55
N SER A 144 42.60 -14.14 -71.39
CA SER A 144 42.57 -12.70 -71.15
C SER A 144 41.34 -12.19 -70.29
N GLY A 145 40.65 -13.10 -69.60
CA GLY A 145 39.53 -12.78 -68.71
C GLY A 145 39.87 -12.79 -67.20
N SER A 146 41.11 -13.19 -66.83
CA SER A 146 41.49 -13.43 -65.39
C SER A 146 41.72 -12.16 -64.58
N ASP A 147 42.14 -11.07 -65.18
CA ASP A 147 42.42 -9.80 -64.47
C ASP A 147 41.15 -9.10 -63.96
N SER A 148 40.04 -9.20 -64.70
CA SER A 148 38.75 -8.65 -64.26
C SER A 148 38.12 -9.42 -63.07
N ALA A 149 38.28 -10.73 -63.05
CA ALA A 149 37.76 -11.59 -62.01
C ALA A 149 38.54 -11.43 -60.66
N LEU A 150 39.88 -11.29 -60.77
CA LEU A 150 40.77 -11.03 -59.64
C LEU A 150 40.51 -9.64 -59.03
N SER A 151 40.26 -8.60 -59.83
CA SER A 151 39.91 -7.26 -59.39
C SER A 151 38.56 -7.25 -58.67
N GLN A 152 37.54 -7.96 -59.19
CA GLN A 152 36.23 -8.07 -58.53
C GLN A 152 36.25 -8.86 -57.18
N MET A 153 37.13 -9.86 -57.06
CA MET A 153 37.33 -10.59 -55.85
C MET A 153 38.02 -9.73 -54.78
N ALA A 154 39.04 -8.97 -55.14
CA ALA A 154 39.73 -8.02 -54.27
C ALA A 154 38.77 -6.91 -53.75
N GLU A 155 37.92 -6.36 -54.64
CA GLU A 155 36.87 -5.40 -54.19
C GLU A 155 35.83 -6.00 -53.23
N ARG A 156 35.45 -7.26 -53.44
CA ARG A 156 34.53 -7.95 -52.52
C ARG A 156 35.18 -8.23 -51.18
N GLU A 157 36.42 -8.64 -51.14
CA GLU A 157 37.17 -8.85 -49.92
C GLU A 157 37.34 -7.55 -49.13
N GLN A 158 37.65 -6.46 -49.80
CA GLN A 158 37.76 -5.15 -49.17
C GLN A 158 36.43 -4.69 -48.59
N LYS A 159 35.29 -4.87 -49.27
CA LYS A 159 33.94 -4.56 -48.77
C LYS A 159 33.56 -5.42 -47.58
N LEU A 160 33.94 -6.70 -47.57
CA LEU A 160 33.71 -7.59 -46.44
C LEU A 160 34.51 -7.17 -45.21
N LYS A 161 35.77 -6.77 -45.37
CA LYS A 161 36.60 -6.24 -44.27
C LYS A 161 36.06 -4.92 -43.73
N GLU A 162 35.62 -4.02 -44.60
CA GLU A 162 34.97 -2.76 -44.18
C GLU A 162 33.63 -3.00 -43.47
N GLU A 163 32.88 -4.01 -43.88
CA GLU A 163 31.62 -4.37 -43.20
C GLU A 163 31.87 -5.02 -41.84
N GLN A 164 32.89 -5.84 -41.71
CA GLN A 164 33.32 -6.41 -40.42
C GLN A 164 33.82 -5.33 -39.47
N GLN A 165 34.69 -4.45 -39.92
CA GLN A 165 35.18 -3.32 -39.13
C GLN A 165 34.03 -2.43 -38.63
N ARG A 166 33.04 -2.13 -39.47
CA ARG A 166 31.84 -1.38 -39.07
C ARG A 166 30.98 -2.11 -38.04
N LYS A 167 30.93 -3.44 -38.06
CA LYS A 167 30.21 -4.24 -37.05
C LYS A 167 30.95 -4.21 -35.72
N GLU A 168 32.27 -4.35 -35.74
CA GLU A 168 33.12 -4.29 -34.54
C GLU A 168 33.08 -2.91 -33.88
N GLU A 169 33.22 -1.83 -34.65
CA GLU A 169 33.07 -0.45 -34.15
C GLU A 169 31.68 -0.18 -33.50
N LYS A 170 30.61 -0.73 -34.11
CA LYS A 170 29.26 -0.62 -33.55
C LYS A 170 29.09 -1.41 -32.25
N GLU A 171 29.73 -2.54 -32.16
CA GLU A 171 29.67 -3.40 -30.96
C GLU A 171 30.49 -2.80 -29.82
N GLU A 172 31.69 -2.29 -30.15
CA GLU A 172 32.53 -1.57 -29.19
C GLU A 172 31.85 -0.28 -28.69
N ALA A 173 31.23 0.49 -29.56
CA ALA A 173 30.44 1.66 -29.18
C ALA A 173 29.26 1.29 -28.25
N LYS A 174 28.59 0.15 -28.48
CA LYS A 174 27.54 -0.34 -27.58
C LYS A 174 28.11 -0.78 -26.24
N ARG A 175 29.23 -1.49 -26.20
CA ARG A 175 29.90 -1.90 -24.95
C ARG A 175 30.34 -0.67 -24.15
N LEU A 176 30.93 0.33 -24.78
CA LEU A 176 31.29 1.59 -24.10
C LEU A 176 30.07 2.34 -23.53
N GLN A 177 28.99 2.43 -24.30
CA GLN A 177 27.75 3.03 -23.81
C GLN A 177 27.15 2.26 -22.63
N GLN A 178 27.22 0.93 -22.66
CA GLN A 178 26.74 0.09 -21.58
C GLN A 178 27.59 0.26 -20.31
N MET A 179 28.92 0.27 -20.45
CA MET A 179 29.85 0.52 -19.32
C MET A 179 29.65 1.91 -18.72
N GLU A 180 29.46 2.93 -19.55
CA GLU A 180 29.20 4.30 -19.07
C GLU A 180 27.85 4.38 -18.33
N LYS A 181 26.84 3.68 -18.81
CA LYS A 181 25.53 3.57 -18.15
C LYS A 181 25.66 2.87 -16.80
N GLU A 182 26.37 1.74 -16.74
CA GLU A 182 26.59 0.98 -15.50
C GLU A 182 27.40 1.79 -14.47
N ARG A 183 28.40 2.55 -14.93
CA ARG A 183 29.15 3.46 -14.05
C ARG A 183 28.25 4.56 -13.48
N LYS A 184 27.44 5.21 -14.30
CA LYS A 184 26.49 6.24 -13.85
C LYS A 184 25.44 5.68 -12.88
N ASP A 185 24.94 4.46 -13.15
CA ASP A 185 24.01 3.79 -12.25
C ASP A 185 24.68 3.40 -10.92
N SER A 186 25.96 3.04 -10.94
CA SER A 186 26.74 2.74 -9.72
C SER A 186 27.02 4.00 -8.89
N GLU A 187 27.39 5.11 -9.52
CA GLU A 187 27.60 6.40 -8.86
C GLU A 187 26.29 6.90 -8.21
N ARG A 188 25.17 6.84 -8.94
CA ARG A 188 23.85 7.17 -8.42
C ARG A 188 23.43 6.34 -7.19
N LYS A 189 23.76 5.04 -7.21
CA LYS A 189 23.46 4.17 -6.05
C LYS A 189 24.27 4.58 -4.82
N LYS A 190 25.54 4.90 -4.98
CA LYS A 190 26.40 5.35 -3.87
C LYS A 190 25.93 6.68 -3.29
N GLU A 191 25.63 7.66 -4.14
CA GLU A 191 25.07 8.95 -3.70
C GLU A 191 23.76 8.76 -2.91
N ALA A 192 22.86 7.91 -3.41
CA ALA A 192 21.60 7.64 -2.74
C ALA A 192 21.75 6.89 -1.40
N GLU A 193 22.76 6.01 -1.29
CA GLU A 193 23.10 5.34 -0.01
C GLU A 193 23.68 6.32 1.02
N GLU A 194 24.48 7.30 0.57
CA GLU A 194 24.99 8.35 1.44
C GLU A 194 23.89 9.31 1.90
N GLU A 195 22.98 9.70 0.99
CA GLU A 195 21.80 10.51 1.33
C GLU A 195 20.88 9.77 2.34
N GLU A 196 20.71 8.46 2.19
CA GLU A 196 19.91 7.64 3.12
C GLU A 196 20.56 7.60 4.52
N LYS A 197 21.89 7.48 4.61
CA LYS A 197 22.60 7.53 5.89
C LYS A 197 22.47 8.89 6.57
N GLN A 198 22.65 9.96 5.83
CA GLN A 198 22.47 11.31 6.36
C GLN A 198 21.04 11.55 6.86
N LEU A 199 20.04 11.09 6.12
CA LEU A 199 18.64 11.17 6.55
C LEU A 199 18.42 10.42 7.87
N MET A 200 19.02 9.23 8.03
CA MET A 200 18.89 8.45 9.28
C MET A 200 19.55 9.15 10.47
N GLU A 201 20.70 9.78 10.25
CA GLU A 201 21.36 10.60 11.29
C GLU A 201 20.53 11.82 11.65
N GLU A 202 19.97 12.51 10.67
CA GLU A 202 19.07 13.65 10.88
C GLU A 202 17.81 13.24 11.62
N LEU A 203 17.18 12.10 11.26
CA LEU A 203 16.02 11.54 11.96
C LEU A 203 16.33 11.21 13.43
N ALA A 204 17.51 10.67 13.71
CA ALA A 204 17.93 10.34 15.07
C ALA A 204 18.22 11.61 15.91
N ASN A 205 18.69 12.68 15.27
CA ASN A 205 19.06 13.94 15.90
C ASN A 205 17.93 14.98 15.90
N SER A 206 16.91 14.81 15.05
CA SER A 206 15.79 15.74 14.98
C SER A 206 14.99 15.65 16.28
N LYS A 207 15.08 16.69 17.08
CA LYS A 207 14.04 17.02 18.05
C LYS A 207 12.90 17.57 17.22
N ASP A 208 11.97 16.70 16.81
CA ASP A 208 10.79 17.13 16.08
C ASP A 208 10.17 18.32 16.81
N ALA A 209 9.87 19.37 16.07
CA ALA A 209 9.17 20.52 16.61
C ALA A 209 7.81 20.13 17.22
N ASP A 210 7.22 19.04 16.71
CA ASP A 210 6.03 18.40 17.26
C ASP A 210 6.22 16.88 17.31
N ALA A 211 6.50 16.34 18.50
CA ALA A 211 6.71 14.91 18.74
C ALA A 211 5.41 14.09 18.78
N ARG A 212 4.25 14.74 18.61
CA ARG A 212 2.94 14.05 18.66
C ARG A 212 2.76 13.13 17.45
N GLU A 213 2.24 11.94 17.71
CA GLU A 213 1.88 11.00 16.65
C GLU A 213 0.81 11.59 15.72
N HIS A 214 0.98 11.43 14.42
CA HIS A 214 0.00 11.80 13.41
C HIS A 214 -0.84 10.58 12.97
N LEU A 215 -2.17 10.72 12.95
CA LEU A 215 -3.11 9.68 12.53
C LEU A 215 -4.08 10.20 11.47
N ASN A 216 -4.29 9.40 10.43
CA ASN A 216 -5.26 9.67 9.38
C ASN A 216 -6.57 8.96 9.70
N LEU A 217 -7.65 9.73 9.88
CA LEU A 217 -9.00 9.26 10.19
C LEU A 217 -9.85 9.32 8.93
N VAL A 218 -10.53 8.24 8.54
CA VAL A 218 -11.54 8.29 7.50
C VAL A 218 -12.94 8.13 8.08
N PHE A 219 -13.82 9.09 7.78
CA PHE A 219 -15.24 9.01 8.12
C PHE A 219 -15.98 8.23 7.05
N ILE A 220 -16.53 7.09 7.43
CA ILE A 220 -17.25 6.18 6.56
C ILE A 220 -18.64 5.88 7.14
N GLY A 221 -19.58 5.48 6.32
CA GLY A 221 -20.94 5.15 6.73
C GLY A 221 -21.98 5.57 5.69
N HIS A 222 -23.23 5.32 6.00
CA HIS A 222 -24.35 5.62 5.10
C HIS A 222 -24.49 7.11 4.81
N VAL A 223 -25.20 7.44 3.73
CA VAL A 223 -25.66 8.83 3.45
C VAL A 223 -26.48 9.32 4.65
N ASP A 224 -26.40 10.59 4.97
CA ASP A 224 -27.11 11.26 6.09
C ASP A 224 -26.82 10.72 7.49
N ALA A 225 -25.82 9.83 7.66
CA ALA A 225 -25.39 9.41 9.00
C ALA A 225 -24.73 10.52 9.83
N GLY A 226 -24.31 11.63 9.17
CA GLY A 226 -23.75 12.83 9.79
C GLY A 226 -22.22 12.87 9.79
N LYS A 227 -21.57 12.28 8.80
CA LYS A 227 -20.09 12.26 8.66
C LYS A 227 -19.53 13.69 8.56
N SER A 228 -19.92 14.46 7.55
CA SER A 228 -19.48 15.84 7.35
C SER A 228 -19.87 16.75 8.51
N THR A 229 -21.05 16.52 9.12
CA THR A 229 -21.49 17.25 10.34
C THR A 229 -20.52 17.02 11.52
N ILE A 230 -20.08 15.78 11.75
CA ILE A 230 -19.12 15.45 12.79
C ILE A 230 -17.75 16.08 12.48
N GLY A 231 -17.30 16.00 11.22
CA GLY A 231 -16.07 16.65 10.77
C GLY A 231 -16.09 18.16 11.05
N GLY A 232 -17.15 18.87 10.64
CA GLY A 232 -17.33 20.29 10.93
C GLY A 232 -17.39 20.61 12.43
N GLN A 233 -18.07 19.77 13.22
CA GLN A 233 -18.14 19.93 14.68
C GLN A 233 -16.77 19.75 15.34
N ILE A 234 -15.94 18.81 14.88
CA ILE A 234 -14.57 18.62 15.36
C ILE A 234 -13.74 19.88 15.11
N LEU A 235 -13.80 20.43 13.90
CA LEU A 235 -13.05 21.65 13.54
C LEU A 235 -13.49 22.86 14.39
N TYR A 236 -14.79 22.97 14.68
CA TYR A 236 -15.30 24.00 15.57
C TYR A 236 -14.82 23.80 17.02
N LEU A 237 -14.95 22.60 17.59
CA LEU A 237 -14.55 22.30 18.96
C LEU A 237 -13.04 22.33 19.17
N SER A 238 -12.23 22.11 18.11
CA SER A 238 -10.77 22.26 18.14
C SER A 238 -10.32 23.73 18.01
N GLY A 239 -11.26 24.66 17.73
CA GLY A 239 -10.95 26.09 17.62
C GLY A 239 -10.40 26.53 16.27
N GLN A 240 -10.47 25.68 15.25
CA GLN A 240 -10.00 26.03 13.89
C GLN A 240 -11.04 26.84 13.09
N VAL A 241 -12.29 26.77 13.47
CA VAL A 241 -13.38 27.50 12.84
C VAL A 241 -13.99 28.48 13.83
N ASP A 242 -13.99 29.76 13.43
CA ASP A 242 -14.57 30.83 14.24
C ASP A 242 -16.10 30.75 14.29
N GLN A 243 -16.67 31.19 15.42
CA GLN A 243 -18.12 31.30 15.61
C GLN A 243 -18.81 32.10 14.50
N ARG A 244 -18.14 33.15 13.96
CA ARG A 244 -18.68 33.97 12.87
C ARG A 244 -18.91 33.19 11.57
N VAL A 245 -18.04 32.20 11.28
CA VAL A 245 -18.18 31.31 10.12
C VAL A 245 -19.38 30.41 10.32
N ILE A 246 -19.58 29.87 11.53
CA ILE A 246 -20.75 29.07 11.89
C ILE A 246 -22.04 29.87 11.68
N GLU A 247 -22.12 31.09 12.20
CA GLU A 247 -23.28 31.96 12.05
C GLU A 247 -23.59 32.30 10.55
N LYS A 248 -22.54 32.45 9.75
CA LYS A 248 -22.71 32.64 8.30
C LYS A 248 -23.35 31.41 7.65
N TYR A 249 -22.81 30.22 7.94
CA TYR A 249 -23.32 28.97 7.38
C TYR A 249 -24.72 28.63 7.92
N GLU A 250 -25.01 28.97 9.17
CA GLU A 250 -26.35 28.80 9.74
C GLU A 250 -27.40 29.66 9.00
N ARG A 251 -27.08 30.91 8.64
CA ARG A 251 -27.95 31.77 7.81
C ARG A 251 -28.15 31.18 6.42
N GLU A 252 -27.03 30.75 5.76
CA GLU A 252 -27.08 30.14 4.44
C GLU A 252 -27.91 28.84 4.44
N ALA A 253 -27.79 28.02 5.49
CA ALA A 253 -28.56 26.79 5.65
C ALA A 253 -30.05 27.07 5.86
N LYS A 254 -30.40 28.09 6.66
CA LYS A 254 -31.78 28.56 6.85
C LYS A 254 -32.41 29.08 5.55
N ASP A 255 -31.67 29.86 4.77
CA ASP A 255 -32.12 30.37 3.48
C ASP A 255 -32.44 29.24 2.48
N LYS A 256 -31.72 28.11 2.61
CA LYS A 256 -31.93 26.89 1.81
C LYS A 256 -32.95 25.91 2.42
N ASN A 257 -33.61 26.25 3.55
CA ASN A 257 -34.48 25.35 4.34
C ASN A 257 -33.79 24.04 4.79
N ARG A 258 -32.55 24.14 5.23
CA ARG A 258 -31.68 23.00 5.64
C ARG A 258 -30.98 23.28 6.97
N ASP A 259 -31.72 23.66 7.99
CA ASP A 259 -31.21 24.17 9.27
C ASP A 259 -30.15 23.29 9.94
N SER A 260 -30.19 21.97 9.76
CA SER A 260 -29.25 21.04 10.39
C SER A 260 -27.94 20.83 9.61
N TRP A 261 -27.78 21.46 8.43
CA TRP A 261 -26.64 21.18 7.54
C TRP A 261 -25.48 22.17 7.67
N TYR A 262 -25.64 23.26 8.46
CA TYR A 262 -24.65 24.31 8.55
C TYR A 262 -23.25 23.81 9.00
N MET A 263 -23.19 22.79 9.87
CA MET A 263 -21.92 22.17 10.28
C MET A 263 -21.28 21.37 9.16
N ALA A 264 -22.05 20.73 8.30
CA ALA A 264 -21.52 20.00 7.14
C ALA A 264 -20.88 20.94 6.11
N TYR A 265 -21.39 22.19 5.99
CA TYR A 265 -20.83 23.19 5.07
C TYR A 265 -19.39 23.60 5.35
N ILE A 266 -18.86 23.29 6.53
CA ILE A 266 -17.46 23.48 6.87
C ILE A 266 -16.57 22.50 6.09
N MET A 267 -17.03 21.26 5.93
CA MET A 267 -16.32 20.21 5.19
C MET A 267 -16.65 20.24 3.69
N ASP A 268 -17.92 20.52 3.33
CA ASP A 268 -18.40 20.60 1.96
C ASP A 268 -18.05 21.97 1.36
N THR A 269 -16.88 22.10 0.75
CA THR A 269 -16.36 23.36 0.23
C THR A 269 -16.98 23.75 -1.11
N SER A 270 -17.42 22.78 -1.90
CA SER A 270 -18.02 22.97 -3.22
C SER A 270 -19.48 23.47 -3.13
N GLU A 271 -19.84 24.43 -3.98
CA GLU A 271 -21.24 24.91 -4.08
C GLU A 271 -22.19 23.79 -4.54
N GLU A 272 -21.71 22.87 -5.39
CA GLU A 272 -22.51 21.73 -5.84
C GLU A 272 -22.81 20.75 -4.70
N GLU A 273 -21.85 20.47 -3.84
CA GLU A 273 -22.03 19.62 -2.68
C GLU A 273 -23.03 20.25 -1.71
N ARG A 274 -22.89 21.54 -1.42
CA ARG A 274 -23.84 22.30 -0.57
C ARG A 274 -25.23 22.35 -1.17
N ALA A 275 -25.34 22.45 -2.50
CA ALA A 275 -26.62 22.44 -3.18
C ALA A 275 -27.28 21.07 -3.18
N LYS A 276 -26.52 20.02 -3.42
CA LYS A 276 -27.00 18.62 -3.45
C LYS A 276 -27.13 18.02 -2.04
N GLY A 277 -26.32 18.51 -1.07
CA GLY A 277 -26.20 17.96 0.27
C GLY A 277 -25.60 16.56 0.30
N LYS A 278 -24.64 16.31 -0.59
CA LYS A 278 -23.93 15.04 -0.70
C LYS A 278 -22.49 15.33 -1.02
N THR A 279 -21.61 14.81 -0.20
CA THR A 279 -20.16 14.84 -0.44
C THR A 279 -19.85 14.01 -1.68
N VAL A 280 -19.11 14.59 -2.61
CA VAL A 280 -18.70 13.99 -3.89
C VAL A 280 -17.21 13.63 -3.85
N GLU A 281 -16.39 14.57 -3.40
CA GLU A 281 -14.96 14.41 -3.23
C GLU A 281 -14.61 14.06 -1.77
N VAL A 282 -13.37 13.67 -1.54
CA VAL A 282 -12.89 13.42 -0.16
C VAL A 282 -12.51 14.73 0.49
N GLY A 283 -13.33 15.20 1.41
CA GLY A 283 -13.02 16.37 2.22
C GLY A 283 -11.81 16.11 3.11
N LYS A 284 -10.87 17.06 3.20
CA LYS A 284 -9.70 16.98 4.07
C LYS A 284 -9.71 18.11 5.08
N ALA A 285 -9.45 17.77 6.33
CA ALA A 285 -9.30 18.73 7.42
C ALA A 285 -8.29 18.22 8.43
N HIS A 286 -7.70 19.13 9.19
CA HIS A 286 -6.68 18.81 10.18
C HIS A 286 -7.12 19.31 11.54
N PHE A 287 -6.84 18.57 12.60
CA PHE A 287 -6.98 19.04 13.97
C PHE A 287 -5.94 18.38 14.87
N ALA A 288 -5.72 18.97 16.02
CA ALA A 288 -4.77 18.45 16.99
C ALA A 288 -5.39 18.43 18.39
N THR A 289 -5.03 17.41 19.16
CA THR A 289 -5.23 17.34 20.61
C THR A 289 -3.90 17.60 21.32
N GLU A 290 -3.90 17.54 22.63
CA GLU A 290 -2.65 17.63 23.39
C GLU A 290 -1.71 16.43 23.12
N LYS A 291 -2.25 15.26 22.75
CA LYS A 291 -1.47 14.02 22.59
C LYS A 291 -1.12 13.69 21.15
N LYS A 292 -2.01 13.99 20.19
CA LYS A 292 -1.89 13.54 18.80
C LYS A 292 -2.34 14.60 17.81
N ARG A 293 -1.90 14.44 16.55
CA ARG A 293 -2.36 15.20 15.40
C ARG A 293 -3.20 14.31 14.49
N TYR A 294 -4.24 14.87 13.91
CA TYR A 294 -5.18 14.11 13.10
C TYR A 294 -5.45 14.79 11.77
N THR A 295 -5.44 14.01 10.69
CA THR A 295 -6.04 14.38 9.42
C THR A 295 -7.38 13.66 9.29
N VAL A 296 -8.45 14.43 9.13
CA VAL A 296 -9.80 13.93 8.85
C VAL A 296 -9.99 13.82 7.34
N LEU A 297 -10.42 12.66 6.89
CA LEU A 297 -10.80 12.37 5.52
C LEU A 297 -12.30 12.08 5.51
N ASP A 298 -13.10 13.04 5.04
CA ASP A 298 -14.56 12.86 4.93
C ASP A 298 -14.91 12.17 3.62
N ALA A 299 -15.18 10.88 3.68
CA ALA A 299 -15.46 10.09 2.51
C ALA A 299 -16.95 10.15 2.12
N PRO A 300 -17.28 10.23 0.80
CA PRO A 300 -18.66 10.26 0.34
C PRO A 300 -19.42 8.99 0.74
N GLY A 301 -20.66 9.16 1.18
CA GLY A 301 -21.54 8.06 1.63
C GLY A 301 -22.36 7.41 0.52
N HIS A 302 -22.43 8.01 -0.67
CA HIS A 302 -23.32 7.56 -1.74
C HIS A 302 -22.64 6.51 -2.64
N LYS A 303 -23.38 5.47 -3.03
CA LYS A 303 -22.88 4.34 -3.85
C LYS A 303 -22.16 4.75 -5.15
N ASN A 304 -22.57 5.85 -5.76
CA ASN A 304 -21.95 6.31 -7.02
C ASN A 304 -20.54 6.86 -6.81
N TYR A 305 -20.18 7.24 -5.58
CA TYR A 305 -18.89 7.84 -5.24
C TYR A 305 -17.99 6.90 -4.42
N VAL A 306 -18.29 5.59 -4.44
CA VAL A 306 -17.45 4.57 -3.79
C VAL A 306 -15.99 4.59 -4.28
N PRO A 307 -15.65 4.87 -5.56
CA PRO A 307 -14.26 5.06 -5.96
C PRO A 307 -13.54 6.15 -5.17
N ASN A 308 -14.18 7.30 -4.94
CA ASN A 308 -13.61 8.38 -4.12
C ASN A 308 -13.49 7.96 -2.64
N MET A 309 -14.48 7.21 -2.13
CA MET A 309 -14.39 6.61 -0.79
C MET A 309 -13.19 5.65 -0.67
N ILE A 310 -12.92 4.83 -1.69
CA ILE A 310 -11.76 3.94 -1.73
C ILE A 310 -10.47 4.74 -1.68
N ALA A 311 -10.36 5.81 -2.48
CA ALA A 311 -9.19 6.70 -2.48
C ALA A 311 -8.95 7.36 -1.11
N GLY A 312 -10.01 7.80 -0.42
CA GLY A 312 -9.93 8.32 0.94
C GLY A 312 -9.53 7.26 1.96
N ALA A 313 -10.19 6.12 1.94
CA ALA A 313 -9.93 5.03 2.89
C ALA A 313 -8.54 4.39 2.73
N ALA A 314 -7.97 4.41 1.52
CA ALA A 314 -6.60 3.93 1.28
C ALA A 314 -5.54 4.76 2.03
N GLN A 315 -5.83 6.03 2.32
CA GLN A 315 -4.95 6.94 3.06
C GLN A 315 -5.07 6.80 4.57
N ALA A 316 -6.15 6.18 5.05
CA ALA A 316 -6.50 6.18 6.47
C ALA A 316 -5.73 5.12 7.28
N ASP A 317 -5.48 5.46 8.52
CA ASP A 317 -4.94 4.55 9.54
C ASP A 317 -6.07 3.99 10.42
N VAL A 318 -7.07 4.81 10.71
CA VAL A 318 -8.21 4.50 11.56
C VAL A 318 -9.51 4.83 10.83
N GLY A 319 -10.47 3.93 10.91
CA GLY A 319 -11.81 4.17 10.40
C GLY A 319 -12.75 4.67 11.48
N VAL A 320 -13.50 5.71 11.18
CA VAL A 320 -14.62 6.19 11.98
C VAL A 320 -15.91 5.81 11.28
N LEU A 321 -16.53 4.73 11.71
CA LEU A 321 -17.78 4.24 11.14
C LEU A 321 -18.97 4.94 11.81
N VAL A 322 -19.56 5.87 11.07
CA VAL A 322 -20.68 6.68 11.55
C VAL A 322 -22.01 5.98 11.29
N ILE A 323 -22.76 5.76 12.36
CA ILE A 323 -24.07 5.09 12.38
C ILE A 323 -25.11 6.04 12.97
N ALA A 324 -26.21 6.25 12.27
CA ALA A 324 -27.32 7.01 12.81
C ALA A 324 -28.14 6.16 13.78
N ALA A 325 -28.34 6.63 15.02
CA ALA A 325 -29.19 5.96 16.02
C ALA A 325 -30.67 6.05 15.71
N ARG A 326 -31.11 7.05 14.89
CA ARG A 326 -32.51 7.27 14.55
C ARG A 326 -33.14 5.99 13.98
N LYS A 327 -34.35 5.68 14.43
CA LYS A 327 -35.08 4.50 13.96
C LYS A 327 -35.40 4.61 12.46
N GLY A 328 -35.16 3.53 11.72
CA GLY A 328 -35.30 3.45 10.27
C GLY A 328 -34.01 3.84 9.50
N GLU A 329 -33.21 4.80 9.96
CA GLU A 329 -31.97 5.21 9.29
C GLU A 329 -30.86 4.15 9.47
N PHE A 330 -30.70 3.58 10.66
CA PHE A 330 -29.76 2.49 10.92
C PHE A 330 -30.09 1.27 10.08
N GLU A 331 -31.36 0.88 10.08
CA GLU A 331 -31.84 -0.30 9.37
C GLU A 331 -31.59 -0.18 7.87
N THR A 332 -31.93 0.97 7.27
CA THR A 332 -31.70 1.25 5.84
C THR A 332 -30.21 1.22 5.50
N GLY A 333 -29.36 1.78 6.34
CA GLY A 333 -27.91 1.82 6.13
C GLY A 333 -27.22 0.47 6.32
N PHE A 334 -27.75 -0.41 7.17
CA PHE A 334 -27.13 -1.67 7.55
C PHE A 334 -27.76 -2.90 6.88
N GLU A 335 -29.00 -2.83 6.41
CA GLU A 335 -29.66 -3.94 5.71
C GLU A 335 -28.96 -4.32 4.39
N LYS A 336 -29.41 -5.40 3.75
CA LYS A 336 -28.82 -5.94 2.53
C LYS A 336 -28.82 -4.88 1.42
N GLY A 337 -27.60 -4.49 0.98
CA GLY A 337 -27.40 -3.41 0.00
C GLY A 337 -27.18 -2.02 0.61
N GLY A 338 -27.14 -1.89 1.95
CA GLY A 338 -26.81 -0.65 2.63
C GLY A 338 -25.30 -0.35 2.59
N GLN A 339 -24.93 0.93 2.39
CA GLN A 339 -23.54 1.34 2.25
C GLN A 339 -22.69 1.12 3.50
N THR A 340 -23.27 1.10 4.70
CA THR A 340 -22.54 0.85 5.95
C THR A 340 -21.74 -0.45 5.91
N ARG A 341 -22.36 -1.51 5.35
CA ARG A 341 -21.69 -2.81 5.21
C ARG A 341 -20.56 -2.78 4.21
N GLU A 342 -20.80 -2.21 3.03
CA GLU A 342 -19.81 -2.09 1.97
C GLU A 342 -18.61 -1.25 2.45
N HIS A 343 -18.86 -0.12 3.09
CA HIS A 343 -17.82 0.77 3.59
C HIS A 343 -16.95 0.12 4.68
N ALA A 344 -17.54 -0.55 5.66
CA ALA A 344 -16.78 -1.25 6.71
C ALA A 344 -15.90 -2.37 6.15
N GLN A 345 -16.39 -3.08 5.14
CA GLN A 345 -15.67 -4.14 4.46
C GLN A 345 -14.52 -3.60 3.61
N LEU A 346 -14.77 -2.53 2.83
CA LEU A 346 -13.76 -1.86 2.03
C LEU A 346 -12.66 -1.24 2.90
N ALA A 347 -13.02 -0.56 3.99
CA ALA A 347 -12.05 0.03 4.91
C ALA A 347 -11.09 -1.04 5.47
N LYS A 348 -11.61 -2.19 5.91
CA LYS A 348 -10.76 -3.30 6.37
C LYS A 348 -9.81 -3.79 5.30
N THR A 349 -10.30 -3.90 4.08
CA THR A 349 -9.52 -4.35 2.93
C THR A 349 -8.40 -3.39 2.57
N LEU A 350 -8.70 -2.09 2.63
CA LEU A 350 -7.75 -1.03 2.31
C LEU A 350 -6.68 -0.82 3.41
N GLY A 351 -6.80 -1.52 4.54
CA GLY A 351 -5.77 -1.53 5.56
C GLY A 351 -6.12 -0.84 6.86
N VAL A 352 -7.33 -0.35 6.98
CA VAL A 352 -7.84 0.20 8.23
C VAL A 352 -7.97 -0.93 9.26
N THR A 353 -7.07 -0.94 10.24
CA THR A 353 -7.02 -2.02 11.24
C THR A 353 -7.86 -1.73 12.46
N LYS A 354 -7.98 -0.47 12.87
CA LYS A 354 -8.74 -0.01 14.03
C LYS A 354 -10.00 0.72 13.59
N LEU A 355 -11.11 0.45 14.28
CA LEU A 355 -12.41 1.00 13.93
C LEU A 355 -13.07 1.63 15.16
N VAL A 356 -13.36 2.92 15.07
CA VAL A 356 -14.20 3.62 16.05
C VAL A 356 -15.61 3.72 15.47
N VAL A 357 -16.55 3.02 16.09
CA VAL A 357 -17.96 3.05 15.69
C VAL A 357 -18.66 4.17 16.46
N VAL A 358 -19.03 5.20 15.74
CA VAL A 358 -19.70 6.37 16.29
C VAL A 358 -21.20 6.23 16.08
N VAL A 359 -21.94 6.05 17.20
CA VAL A 359 -23.39 6.00 17.19
C VAL A 359 -23.90 7.43 17.35
N ASN A 360 -24.20 8.06 16.21
CA ASN A 360 -24.59 9.48 16.10
C ASN A 360 -26.09 9.69 16.22
N LYS A 361 -26.50 10.93 16.42
CA LYS A 361 -27.90 11.37 16.58
C LYS A 361 -28.56 10.77 17.82
N MET A 362 -27.80 10.56 18.91
CA MET A 362 -28.34 10.04 20.16
C MET A 362 -29.32 11.00 20.85
N ASP A 363 -29.21 12.29 20.55
CA ASP A 363 -30.08 13.36 21.04
C ASP A 363 -31.42 13.47 20.30
N ASP A 364 -31.61 12.68 19.20
CA ASP A 364 -32.85 12.71 18.43
C ASP A 364 -34.09 12.41 19.33
N PRO A 365 -35.22 13.12 19.13
CA PRO A 365 -36.43 12.90 19.90
C PRO A 365 -36.95 11.46 19.90
N SER A 366 -36.62 10.68 18.89
CA SER A 366 -36.98 9.25 18.79
C SER A 366 -36.03 8.32 19.55
N VAL A 367 -34.85 8.81 19.98
CA VAL A 367 -33.80 8.04 20.62
C VAL A 367 -33.59 8.47 22.10
N LYS A 368 -33.37 9.78 22.33
CA LYS A 368 -33.21 10.41 23.64
C LYS A 368 -32.17 9.71 24.52
N TRP A 369 -30.99 9.41 23.99
CA TRP A 369 -29.91 8.70 24.69
C TRP A 369 -30.31 7.34 25.28
N ASP A 370 -31.32 6.65 24.68
CA ASP A 370 -31.77 5.33 25.14
C ASP A 370 -30.68 4.27 25.02
N LYS A 371 -30.30 3.67 26.15
CA LYS A 371 -29.34 2.56 26.20
C LYS A 371 -29.75 1.38 25.34
N LYS A 372 -31.05 1.03 25.32
CA LYS A 372 -31.55 -0.11 24.57
C LYS A 372 -31.29 0.06 23.06
N ARG A 373 -31.40 1.29 22.55
CA ARG A 373 -31.11 1.58 21.15
C ARG A 373 -29.62 1.46 20.84
N PHE A 374 -28.77 1.93 21.72
CA PHE A 374 -27.32 1.76 21.61
C PHE A 374 -26.93 0.28 21.64
N ASP A 375 -27.46 -0.48 22.60
CA ASP A 375 -27.20 -1.93 22.73
C ASP A 375 -27.72 -2.72 21.51
N GLU A 376 -28.84 -2.32 20.91
CA GLU A 376 -29.37 -2.90 19.67
C GLU A 376 -28.39 -2.73 18.49
N VAL A 377 -27.90 -1.50 18.29
CA VAL A 377 -26.91 -1.19 17.24
C VAL A 377 -25.64 -1.99 17.47
N HIS A 378 -25.12 -2.00 18.69
CA HIS A 378 -23.94 -2.75 19.09
C HIS A 378 -24.09 -4.25 18.80
N THR A 379 -25.20 -4.86 19.23
CA THR A 379 -25.47 -6.30 19.07
C THR A 379 -25.58 -6.71 17.60
N LYS A 380 -26.11 -5.85 16.74
CA LYS A 380 -26.25 -6.12 15.31
C LYS A 380 -24.94 -5.92 14.54
N LEU A 381 -24.10 -4.94 14.94
CA LEU A 381 -22.86 -4.58 14.23
C LEU A 381 -21.68 -5.50 14.58
N ILE A 382 -21.48 -5.84 15.85
CA ILE A 382 -20.31 -6.65 16.28
C ILE A 382 -20.15 -7.95 15.51
N PRO A 383 -21.19 -8.80 15.33
CA PRO A 383 -21.03 -10.03 14.57
C PRO A 383 -20.61 -9.78 13.13
N PHE A 384 -21.17 -8.74 12.51
CA PHE A 384 -20.82 -8.36 11.15
C PHE A 384 -19.36 -7.86 11.04
N LEU A 385 -18.91 -6.98 11.94
CA LEU A 385 -17.56 -6.47 11.96
C LEU A 385 -16.53 -7.57 12.23
N LYS A 386 -16.85 -8.54 13.08
CA LYS A 386 -16.03 -9.75 13.27
C LYS A 386 -15.91 -10.56 11.99
N ILE A 387 -16.99 -10.69 11.23
CA ILE A 387 -16.97 -11.35 9.92
C ILE A 387 -16.11 -10.58 8.91
N CYS A 388 -16.12 -9.25 8.93
CA CYS A 388 -15.21 -8.42 8.15
C CYS A 388 -13.74 -8.53 8.60
N GLY A 389 -13.43 -9.31 9.66
CA GLY A 389 -12.08 -9.56 10.15
C GLY A 389 -11.56 -8.51 11.13
N TYR A 390 -12.44 -7.66 11.69
CA TYR A 390 -12.07 -6.81 12.83
C TYR A 390 -12.05 -7.62 14.12
N LYS A 391 -11.01 -7.48 14.92
CA LYS A 391 -10.95 -8.08 16.24
C LYS A 391 -11.71 -7.20 17.23
N GLU A 392 -12.40 -7.80 18.19
CA GLU A 392 -13.21 -7.06 19.16
C GLU A 392 -12.43 -5.98 19.91
N LYS A 393 -11.18 -6.23 20.22
CA LYS A 393 -10.26 -5.25 20.84
C LYS A 393 -9.92 -4.05 19.96
N ASP A 394 -10.08 -4.18 18.64
CA ASP A 394 -9.77 -3.15 17.64
C ASP A 394 -11.04 -2.34 17.26
N ILE A 395 -12.18 -2.61 17.94
CA ILE A 395 -13.47 -1.94 17.72
C ILE A 395 -13.87 -1.22 19.00
N THR A 396 -14.11 0.08 18.91
CA THR A 396 -14.60 0.89 20.03
C THR A 396 -15.92 1.57 19.66
N PHE A 397 -16.91 1.53 20.54
CA PHE A 397 -18.21 2.18 20.31
C PHE A 397 -18.34 3.45 21.17
N VAL A 398 -18.74 4.55 20.54
CA VAL A 398 -18.93 5.84 21.20
C VAL A 398 -20.28 6.44 20.78
N PRO A 399 -21.22 6.67 21.74
CA PRO A 399 -22.46 7.38 21.46
C PRO A 399 -22.21 8.88 21.44
N ILE A 400 -22.69 9.59 20.42
CA ILE A 400 -22.53 11.06 20.30
C ILE A 400 -23.78 11.75 19.76
N SER A 401 -23.81 13.08 19.92
CA SER A 401 -24.59 13.99 19.09
C SER A 401 -23.63 14.88 18.29
N GLY A 402 -23.44 14.55 17.00
CA GLY A 402 -22.53 15.29 16.14
C GLY A 402 -22.98 16.74 15.88
N LEU A 403 -24.29 17.01 15.85
CA LEU A 403 -24.81 18.36 15.63
C LEU A 403 -24.63 19.25 16.86
N LYS A 404 -24.88 18.72 18.08
CA LYS A 404 -24.73 19.45 19.34
C LYS A 404 -23.30 19.41 19.90
N GLY A 405 -22.44 18.54 19.40
CA GLY A 405 -21.10 18.32 19.93
C GLY A 405 -21.05 17.54 21.25
N THR A 406 -22.21 16.98 21.71
CA THR A 406 -22.25 16.23 22.97
C THR A 406 -21.48 14.91 22.84
N ASN A 407 -20.58 14.64 23.78
CA ASN A 407 -19.66 13.50 23.85
C ASN A 407 -18.63 13.45 22.69
N VAL A 408 -18.36 14.59 22.03
CA VAL A 408 -17.30 14.70 21.03
C VAL A 408 -15.98 15.09 21.69
N LYS A 409 -15.88 16.29 22.25
CA LYS A 409 -14.69 16.75 22.99
C LYS A 409 -14.82 16.43 24.47
N ASP A 410 -15.89 16.89 25.09
CA ASP A 410 -16.16 16.68 26.49
C ASP A 410 -17.09 15.48 26.71
N LEU A 411 -16.90 14.76 27.79
CA LEU A 411 -17.75 13.62 28.14
C LEU A 411 -19.20 14.08 28.37
N VAL A 412 -20.15 13.29 27.83
CA VAL A 412 -21.58 13.56 28.05
C VAL A 412 -21.93 13.63 29.54
N SER A 413 -22.77 14.60 29.90
CA SER A 413 -23.19 14.77 31.28
C SER A 413 -24.04 13.59 31.78
N LYS A 414 -23.88 13.20 33.04
CA LYS A 414 -24.69 12.14 33.65
C LYS A 414 -26.18 12.47 33.71
N SER A 415 -26.54 13.74 33.58
CA SER A 415 -27.94 14.19 33.51
C SER A 415 -28.58 13.88 32.15
N GLU A 416 -27.81 13.83 31.08
CA GLU A 416 -28.30 13.47 29.75
C GLU A 416 -28.16 11.96 29.48
N CYS A 417 -27.05 11.36 29.92
CA CYS A 417 -26.75 9.95 29.69
C CYS A 417 -26.09 9.33 30.96
N ASP A 418 -26.87 8.69 31.80
CA ASP A 418 -26.45 8.10 33.07
C ASP A 418 -25.75 6.73 32.92
N TRP A 419 -26.06 6.02 31.84
CA TRP A 419 -25.58 4.67 31.55
C TRP A 419 -24.21 4.61 30.87
N TYR A 420 -23.77 5.71 30.22
CA TYR A 420 -22.51 5.71 29.52
C TYR A 420 -21.36 6.07 30.46
N GLY A 421 -20.50 5.09 30.72
CA GLY A 421 -19.29 5.25 31.54
C GLY A 421 -17.99 5.20 30.76
N GLY A 422 -18.05 5.33 29.41
CA GLY A 422 -16.88 5.33 28.52
C GLY A 422 -16.21 6.70 28.44
N LYS A 423 -15.44 6.91 27.37
CA LYS A 423 -14.68 8.12 27.08
C LYS A 423 -15.38 8.96 26.02
N SER A 424 -15.03 10.26 25.95
CA SER A 424 -15.44 11.11 24.84
C SER A 424 -14.82 10.60 23.51
N PHE A 425 -15.26 11.12 22.39
CA PHE A 425 -14.72 10.73 21.10
C PHE A 425 -13.24 11.13 21.00
N PHE A 426 -12.85 12.34 21.42
CA PHE A 426 -11.45 12.77 21.42
C PHE A 426 -10.57 11.92 22.33
N ASP A 427 -11.01 11.65 23.56
CA ASP A 427 -10.27 10.77 24.46
C ASP A 427 -10.11 9.35 23.91
N THR A 428 -11.13 8.86 23.20
CA THR A 428 -11.09 7.56 22.54
C THR A 428 -10.04 7.52 21.43
N LEU A 429 -9.93 8.58 20.63
CA LEU A 429 -8.92 8.70 19.59
C LEU A 429 -7.50 8.79 20.18
N ASP A 430 -7.33 9.58 21.23
CA ASP A 430 -6.05 9.78 21.91
C ASP A 430 -5.51 8.49 22.55
N ASP A 431 -6.40 7.61 22.97
CA ASP A 431 -6.03 6.33 23.59
C ASP A 431 -5.78 5.19 22.59
N LEU A 432 -5.94 5.44 21.29
CA LEU A 432 -5.56 4.44 20.28
C LEU A 432 -4.07 4.12 20.38
N GLU A 433 -3.74 2.83 20.38
CA GLU A 433 -2.34 2.40 20.35
C GLU A 433 -1.62 2.95 19.11
N PRO A 434 -0.31 3.31 19.24
CA PRO A 434 0.49 3.78 18.13
C PRO A 434 0.46 2.80 16.94
N MET A 435 0.54 3.36 15.73
CA MET A 435 0.64 2.56 14.52
C MET A 435 2.05 2.00 14.33
N ASP A 436 2.14 0.75 13.88
CA ASP A 436 3.42 0.11 13.56
C ASP A 436 3.93 0.64 12.21
N ARG A 437 4.76 1.68 12.26
CA ARG A 437 5.36 2.36 11.11
C ARG A 437 6.87 2.15 11.12
N ASP A 438 7.46 1.87 9.96
CA ASP A 438 8.91 1.69 9.82
C ASP A 438 9.51 2.86 9.04
N PRO A 439 10.12 3.84 9.72
CA PRO A 439 10.78 4.96 9.07
C PRO A 439 12.07 4.56 8.35
N ASN A 440 12.64 3.37 8.66
CA ASN A 440 13.87 2.87 8.05
C ASN A 440 13.60 2.05 6.77
N ALA A 441 12.34 1.77 6.45
CA ALA A 441 11.98 1.13 5.19
C ALA A 441 12.28 2.05 3.99
N PRO A 442 12.38 1.52 2.76
CA PRO A 442 12.53 2.34 1.57
C PRO A 442 11.37 3.33 1.43
N PHE A 443 11.70 4.59 1.13
CA PHE A 443 10.67 5.62 0.93
C PHE A 443 9.73 5.26 -0.22
N ARG A 444 8.42 5.34 0.03
CA ARG A 444 7.35 5.13 -0.94
C ARG A 444 6.23 6.12 -0.70
N MET A 445 5.97 6.95 -1.68
CA MET A 445 4.86 7.89 -1.67
C MET A 445 4.10 7.81 -2.99
N PRO A 446 2.91 7.20 -3.02
CA PRO A 446 2.00 7.30 -4.16
C PRO A 446 1.53 8.74 -4.35
N VAL A 447 1.61 9.23 -5.56
CA VAL A 447 1.05 10.53 -5.94
C VAL A 447 -0.47 10.38 -6.04
N MET A 448 -1.17 11.23 -5.32
CA MET A 448 -2.63 11.22 -5.26
C MET A 448 -3.20 12.36 -6.08
N ASP A 449 -2.56 13.52 -6.02
CA ASP A 449 -2.98 14.72 -6.73
C ASP A 449 -1.76 15.56 -7.10
N LYS A 450 -1.94 16.43 -8.08
CA LYS A 450 -0.94 17.38 -8.56
C LYS A 450 -1.58 18.73 -8.85
N TYR A 451 -0.83 19.79 -8.70
CA TYR A 451 -1.26 21.13 -9.08
C TYR A 451 -0.07 22.05 -9.39
N ALA A 452 -0.32 23.03 -10.26
CA ALA A 452 0.69 24.00 -10.70
C ALA A 452 0.56 25.30 -9.89
N GLU A 453 0.95 25.27 -8.63
CA GLU A 453 1.01 26.45 -7.79
C GLU A 453 2.47 26.72 -7.41
N MET A 454 3.04 27.83 -7.90
CA MET A 454 4.47 28.17 -7.70
C MET A 454 5.47 27.09 -8.15
N GLY A 455 5.13 26.27 -9.15
CA GLY A 455 5.93 25.17 -9.67
C GLY A 455 5.17 23.84 -9.62
N CYS A 456 5.87 22.75 -9.81
CA CYS A 456 5.27 21.41 -9.80
C CYS A 456 5.04 20.93 -8.36
N MET A 457 3.79 20.92 -7.93
CA MET A 457 3.37 20.45 -6.62
C MET A 457 2.72 19.07 -6.72
N VAL A 458 3.08 18.17 -5.83
CA VAL A 458 2.46 16.86 -5.69
C VAL A 458 1.97 16.65 -4.26
N MET A 459 0.89 15.90 -4.13
CA MET A 459 0.30 15.54 -2.85
C MET A 459 0.21 14.02 -2.74
N GLY A 460 0.54 13.49 -1.56
CA GLY A 460 0.46 12.06 -1.28
C GLY A 460 0.67 11.74 0.18
N LYS A 461 0.46 10.46 0.53
CA LYS A 461 0.79 9.93 1.85
C LYS A 461 2.10 9.15 1.77
N THR A 462 2.99 9.38 2.71
CA THR A 462 4.20 8.58 2.87
C THR A 462 3.84 7.20 3.44
N GLU A 463 3.83 6.17 2.59
CA GLU A 463 3.42 4.82 3.00
C GLU A 463 4.54 4.03 3.69
N SER A 464 5.79 4.32 3.37
CA SER A 464 6.96 3.73 4.02
C SER A 464 8.17 4.65 3.96
N GLY A 465 9.11 4.49 4.90
CA GLY A 465 10.34 5.25 4.95
C GLY A 465 10.15 6.70 5.39
N ALA A 466 11.13 7.54 5.07
CA ALA A 466 11.14 8.97 5.34
C ALA A 466 11.81 9.72 4.18
N CYS A 467 11.58 11.03 4.08
CA CYS A 467 12.25 11.88 3.10
C CYS A 467 12.58 13.26 3.70
N ARG A 468 13.50 13.99 3.04
CA ARG A 468 13.91 15.33 3.45
C ARG A 468 13.98 16.30 2.27
N VAL A 469 13.95 17.58 2.59
CA VAL A 469 14.20 18.64 1.61
C VAL A 469 15.60 18.46 1.00
N GLY A 470 15.70 18.64 -0.30
CA GLY A 470 16.96 18.49 -1.05
C GLY A 470 17.28 17.07 -1.52
N GLN A 471 16.53 16.06 -1.09
CA GLN A 471 16.72 14.66 -1.49
C GLN A 471 16.36 14.44 -2.95
N LYS A 472 17.17 13.62 -3.63
CA LYS A 472 16.90 13.16 -5.00
C LYS A 472 15.97 11.96 -4.96
N LEU A 473 14.92 11.99 -5.75
CA LEU A 473 13.94 10.92 -5.90
C LEU A 473 13.74 10.58 -7.37
N THR A 474 13.16 9.42 -7.61
CA THR A 474 12.73 8.99 -8.95
C THR A 474 11.23 8.74 -8.94
N LEU A 475 10.52 9.32 -9.91
CA LEU A 475 9.10 9.13 -10.13
C LEU A 475 8.88 7.95 -11.08
N MET A 476 8.16 6.94 -10.63
CA MET A 476 7.83 5.73 -11.41
C MET A 476 6.35 5.73 -11.79
N PRO A 477 5.92 5.19 -12.97
CA PRO A 477 6.69 4.36 -13.91
C PRO A 477 7.63 5.10 -14.85
N GLY A 478 7.51 6.36 -15.13
CA GLY A 478 8.31 7.11 -16.12
C GLY A 478 9.84 7.13 -15.90
N ARG A 479 10.32 6.74 -14.72
CA ARG A 479 11.73 6.81 -14.28
C ARG A 479 12.29 8.23 -14.44
N ILE A 480 11.49 9.21 -13.99
CA ILE A 480 11.83 10.62 -14.06
C ILE A 480 12.54 11.01 -12.76
N ASP A 481 13.77 11.50 -12.89
CA ASP A 481 14.53 11.96 -11.74
C ASP A 481 14.05 13.35 -11.34
N CYS A 482 13.78 13.54 -10.06
CA CYS A 482 13.34 14.79 -9.47
C CYS A 482 14.03 15.06 -8.14
N LYS A 483 13.93 16.28 -7.65
CA LYS A 483 14.50 16.70 -6.37
C LYS A 483 13.43 17.43 -5.55
N ILE A 484 13.36 17.15 -4.28
CA ILE A 484 12.46 17.84 -3.35
C ILE A 484 13.02 19.24 -3.08
N GLU A 485 12.29 20.28 -3.46
CA GLU A 485 12.65 21.68 -3.14
C GLU A 485 12.10 22.10 -1.78
N LYS A 486 10.84 21.76 -1.49
CA LYS A 486 10.15 22.08 -0.26
C LYS A 486 9.17 20.99 0.11
N LEU A 487 8.93 20.86 1.41
CA LEU A 487 7.97 19.94 2.01
C LEU A 487 7.01 20.72 2.91
N TRP A 488 5.75 20.33 2.86
CA TRP A 488 4.74 20.80 3.81
C TRP A 488 4.00 19.61 4.37
N GLN A 489 3.83 19.63 5.67
CA GLN A 489 2.99 18.71 6.40
C GLN A 489 1.76 19.50 6.86
N ASP A 490 0.60 19.09 6.41
CA ASP A 490 -0.63 19.87 6.55
C ASP A 490 -0.44 21.28 5.94
N GLU A 491 -0.37 22.35 6.75
CA GLU A 491 -0.10 23.73 6.30
C GLU A 491 1.31 24.22 6.63
N ASP A 492 2.03 23.50 7.48
CA ASP A 492 3.34 23.90 7.99
C ASP A 492 4.49 23.40 7.10
N GLU A 493 5.46 24.29 6.81
CA GLU A 493 6.68 23.92 6.09
C GLU A 493 7.59 23.11 7.02
N CYS A 494 8.02 21.93 6.55
CA CYS A 494 8.87 21.02 7.31
C CYS A 494 10.12 20.63 6.52
N SER A 495 11.17 20.21 7.23
CA SER A 495 12.43 19.76 6.62
C SER A 495 12.45 18.25 6.35
N ILE A 496 11.74 17.48 7.15
CA ILE A 496 11.71 16.01 7.12
C ILE A 496 10.27 15.55 7.24
N CYS A 497 9.92 14.51 6.51
CA CYS A 497 8.63 13.81 6.57
C CYS A 497 8.83 12.33 6.89
N LYS A 498 7.99 11.77 7.75
CA LYS A 498 8.03 10.38 8.19
C LYS A 498 6.88 9.56 7.63
N CYS A 499 7.02 8.25 7.71
CA CYS A 499 5.97 7.30 7.32
C CYS A 499 4.63 7.59 8.03
N GLY A 500 3.55 7.60 7.25
CA GLY A 500 2.18 7.83 7.70
C GLY A 500 1.70 9.27 7.61
N GLU A 501 2.56 10.21 7.23
CA GLU A 501 2.21 11.62 7.10
C GLU A 501 1.67 11.93 5.69
N ASN A 502 0.66 12.80 5.62
CA ASN A 502 0.20 13.38 4.38
C ASN A 502 1.07 14.60 4.06
N VAL A 503 1.65 14.60 2.87
CA VAL A 503 2.67 15.57 2.51
C VAL A 503 2.32 16.25 1.19
N ARG A 504 2.58 17.55 1.14
CA ARG A 504 2.67 18.32 -0.09
C ARG A 504 4.15 18.56 -0.39
N MET A 505 4.58 18.26 -1.61
CA MET A 505 5.97 18.42 -2.03
C MET A 505 6.05 19.31 -3.25
N LYS A 506 6.98 20.26 -3.22
CA LYS A 506 7.42 20.95 -4.42
C LYS A 506 8.58 20.19 -5.03
N LEU A 507 8.42 19.77 -6.27
CA LEU A 507 9.43 19.03 -7.01
C LEU A 507 10.10 19.91 -8.07
N SER A 508 11.40 19.72 -8.27
CA SER A 508 12.16 20.27 -9.38
C SER A 508 12.68 19.14 -10.28
N GLY A 509 12.90 19.45 -11.55
CA GLY A 509 13.38 18.48 -12.56
C GLY A 509 12.27 17.67 -13.22
N VAL A 510 11.00 18.00 -12.98
CA VAL A 510 9.84 17.35 -13.57
C VAL A 510 8.77 18.38 -13.90
N ASP A 511 8.11 18.21 -15.05
CA ASP A 511 6.97 19.01 -15.45
C ASP A 511 5.66 18.42 -14.90
N GLU A 512 4.70 19.29 -14.54
CA GLU A 512 3.38 18.84 -14.06
C GLU A 512 2.68 17.90 -15.03
N LYS A 513 2.86 18.10 -16.32
CA LYS A 513 2.22 17.29 -17.38
C LYS A 513 2.66 15.82 -17.35
N ASP A 514 3.87 15.56 -16.89
CA ASP A 514 4.46 14.22 -16.82
C ASP A 514 4.06 13.45 -15.56
N ILE A 515 3.40 14.11 -14.62
CA ILE A 515 2.94 13.50 -13.37
C ILE A 515 1.47 13.11 -13.51
N HIS A 516 1.17 11.88 -13.09
CA HIS A 516 -0.20 11.37 -13.03
C HIS A 516 -0.47 10.73 -11.67
N PRO A 517 -1.71 10.83 -11.15
CA PRO A 517 -2.12 10.06 -9.99
C PRO A 517 -1.82 8.58 -10.19
N GLY A 518 -1.31 7.93 -9.14
CA GLY A 518 -0.88 6.53 -9.21
C GLY A 518 0.60 6.30 -9.49
N MET A 519 1.34 7.33 -9.92
CA MET A 519 2.80 7.28 -9.90
C MET A 519 3.32 7.22 -8.47
N VAL A 520 4.52 6.66 -8.29
CA VAL A 520 5.13 6.49 -6.95
C VAL A 520 6.51 7.13 -6.94
N LEU A 521 6.72 8.02 -5.97
CA LEU A 521 8.03 8.57 -5.64
C LEU A 521 8.83 7.56 -4.80
N CYS A 522 10.06 7.30 -5.20
CA CYS A 522 10.96 6.35 -4.55
C CYS A 522 12.42 6.78 -4.66
N PRO A 523 13.32 6.27 -3.79
CA PRO A 523 14.75 6.53 -3.91
C PRO A 523 15.32 5.89 -5.19
N PRO A 524 16.32 6.52 -5.84
CA PRO A 524 16.89 6.02 -7.10
C PRO A 524 17.64 4.67 -6.96
N ASN A 525 18.08 4.31 -5.74
CA ASN A 525 18.74 3.03 -5.44
C ASN A 525 17.75 1.89 -5.16
N LYS A 526 16.52 2.20 -4.77
CA LYS A 526 15.49 1.21 -4.39
C LYS A 526 14.18 1.53 -5.13
N LEU A 527 14.17 1.33 -6.45
CA LEU A 527 13.00 1.62 -7.27
C LEU A 527 11.82 0.71 -6.95
N VAL A 528 10.60 1.25 -7.05
CA VAL A 528 9.37 0.46 -6.98
C VAL A 528 9.21 -0.41 -8.21
N HIS A 529 8.61 -1.59 -8.07
CA HIS A 529 8.37 -2.48 -9.19
C HIS A 529 7.25 -1.92 -10.09
N VAL A 530 7.49 -1.95 -11.40
CA VAL A 530 6.50 -1.60 -12.41
C VAL A 530 6.16 -2.84 -13.22
N THR A 531 4.88 -3.15 -13.36
CA THR A 531 4.44 -4.36 -14.06
C THR A 531 3.04 -4.20 -14.65
N GLN A 532 2.74 -5.04 -15.64
CA GLN A 532 1.40 -5.25 -16.19
C GLN A 532 0.86 -6.65 -15.84
N GLU A 533 1.64 -7.53 -15.21
CA GLU A 533 1.20 -8.87 -14.86
C GLU A 533 1.59 -9.21 -13.43
N ILE A 534 0.60 -9.50 -12.61
CA ILE A 534 0.79 -9.89 -11.20
C ILE A 534 0.16 -11.25 -10.91
N GLU A 535 0.76 -11.99 -9.99
CA GLU A 535 0.17 -13.17 -9.37
C GLU A 535 -0.31 -12.78 -7.98
N CYS A 536 -1.59 -12.93 -7.75
CA CYS A 536 -2.25 -12.43 -6.55
C CYS A 536 -3.17 -13.48 -5.93
N GLN A 537 -3.37 -13.36 -4.65
CA GLN A 537 -4.43 -14.08 -3.94
C GLN A 537 -5.67 -13.22 -3.95
N LEU A 538 -6.76 -13.76 -4.44
CA LEU A 538 -8.08 -13.12 -4.45
C LEU A 538 -9.04 -13.83 -3.52
N ALA A 539 -9.87 -13.05 -2.89
CA ALA A 539 -11.05 -13.50 -2.19
C ALA A 539 -12.26 -12.91 -2.90
N ILE A 540 -13.09 -13.76 -3.44
CA ILE A 540 -14.31 -13.36 -4.12
C ILE A 540 -15.38 -13.06 -3.07
N VAL A 541 -15.79 -11.81 -2.99
CA VAL A 541 -16.79 -11.31 -2.03
C VAL A 541 -18.20 -11.58 -2.55
N GLU A 542 -18.49 -10.99 -3.68
CA GLU A 542 -19.78 -11.07 -4.37
C GLU A 542 -19.53 -11.08 -5.88
N LEU A 543 -20.40 -11.69 -6.64
CA LEU A 543 -20.36 -11.65 -8.09
C LEU A 543 -21.68 -11.08 -8.60
N LEU A 544 -21.67 -10.57 -9.83
CA LEU A 544 -22.87 -10.08 -10.48
C LEU A 544 -23.82 -11.25 -10.80
N ASP A 545 -25.12 -11.02 -10.72
CA ASP A 545 -26.14 -12.07 -10.94
C ASP A 545 -26.01 -12.69 -12.34
N HIS A 546 -25.69 -11.88 -13.36
CA HIS A 546 -25.48 -12.33 -14.75
C HIS A 546 -24.05 -12.81 -15.03
N LYS A 547 -23.06 -12.53 -14.15
CA LYS A 547 -21.68 -13.02 -14.19
C LYS A 547 -21.34 -13.77 -12.90
N SER A 548 -22.06 -14.84 -12.60
CA SER A 548 -21.97 -15.59 -11.33
C SER A 548 -20.72 -16.46 -11.17
N ILE A 549 -19.82 -16.43 -12.14
CA ILE A 549 -18.59 -17.25 -12.18
C ILE A 549 -17.40 -16.37 -12.52
N PHE A 550 -16.37 -16.42 -11.68
CA PHE A 550 -15.09 -15.78 -11.92
C PHE A 550 -14.13 -16.77 -12.57
N SER A 551 -13.80 -16.55 -13.85
CA SER A 551 -13.02 -17.49 -14.67
C SER A 551 -11.93 -16.74 -15.47
N THR A 552 -11.11 -17.48 -16.20
CA THR A 552 -10.17 -16.91 -17.19
C THR A 552 -10.93 -16.09 -18.23
N GLY A 553 -10.42 -14.90 -18.59
CA GLY A 553 -11.08 -13.92 -19.46
C GLY A 553 -12.10 -13.03 -18.75
N TYR A 554 -12.19 -13.09 -17.41
CA TYR A 554 -13.05 -12.18 -16.65
C TYR A 554 -12.41 -10.77 -16.61
N ASN A 555 -13.17 -9.75 -17.01
CA ASN A 555 -12.75 -8.34 -16.97
C ASN A 555 -13.34 -7.64 -15.75
N ALA A 556 -12.52 -6.82 -15.11
CA ALA A 556 -12.89 -6.00 -13.97
C ALA A 556 -12.00 -4.77 -13.87
N VAL A 557 -12.30 -3.87 -12.95
CA VAL A 557 -11.48 -2.69 -12.64
C VAL A 557 -10.75 -2.92 -11.34
N ILE A 558 -9.41 -2.77 -11.35
CA ILE A 558 -8.56 -2.81 -10.16
C ILE A 558 -8.44 -1.41 -9.55
N HIS A 559 -8.60 -1.35 -8.23
CA HIS A 559 -8.24 -0.17 -7.43
C HIS A 559 -7.08 -0.56 -6.52
N ILE A 560 -5.92 0.02 -6.73
CA ILE A 560 -4.70 -0.19 -5.95
C ILE A 560 -4.07 1.18 -5.63
N HIS A 561 -3.82 1.50 -4.35
CA HIS A 561 -3.46 2.85 -3.88
C HIS A 561 -4.31 3.95 -4.58
N SER A 562 -3.72 4.83 -5.39
CA SER A 562 -4.45 5.86 -6.16
C SER A 562 -4.71 5.49 -7.64
N VAL A 563 -4.36 4.26 -8.06
CA VAL A 563 -4.56 3.76 -9.44
C VAL A 563 -5.92 3.11 -9.61
N THR A 564 -6.56 3.40 -10.73
CA THR A 564 -7.78 2.71 -11.21
C THR A 564 -7.55 2.29 -12.65
N GLU A 565 -7.48 0.97 -12.91
CA GLU A 565 -7.15 0.42 -14.22
C GLU A 565 -8.01 -0.82 -14.55
N GLU A 566 -8.15 -1.12 -15.83
CA GLU A 566 -8.82 -2.34 -16.27
C GLU A 566 -7.90 -3.55 -16.18
N ILE A 567 -8.49 -4.68 -15.80
CA ILE A 567 -7.77 -5.96 -15.72
C ILE A 567 -8.50 -7.08 -16.45
N GLU A 568 -7.72 -8.04 -16.92
CA GLU A 568 -8.20 -9.33 -17.41
C GLU A 568 -7.58 -10.47 -16.62
N VAL A 569 -8.40 -11.46 -16.27
CA VAL A 569 -7.94 -12.69 -15.61
C VAL A 569 -7.27 -13.62 -16.63
N LYS A 570 -5.95 -13.66 -16.61
CA LYS A 570 -5.14 -14.48 -17.53
C LYS A 570 -5.18 -15.97 -17.20
N LYS A 571 -5.13 -16.31 -15.91
CA LYS A 571 -5.08 -17.71 -15.45
C LYS A 571 -5.51 -17.84 -13.99
N LEU A 572 -6.33 -18.87 -13.72
CA LEU A 572 -6.57 -19.36 -12.35
C LEU A 572 -5.47 -20.39 -12.02
N VAL A 573 -4.69 -20.13 -10.96
CA VAL A 573 -3.56 -20.99 -10.57
C VAL A 573 -4.05 -22.08 -9.65
N SER A 574 -4.74 -21.74 -8.56
CA SER A 574 -5.27 -22.68 -7.59
C SER A 574 -6.43 -22.09 -6.82
N GLU A 575 -7.36 -22.94 -6.42
CA GLU A 575 -8.35 -22.59 -5.40
C GLU A 575 -7.81 -22.97 -4.03
N MET A 576 -8.03 -22.15 -3.02
CA MET A 576 -7.58 -22.38 -1.65
C MET A 576 -8.76 -22.90 -0.80
N ASP A 577 -8.48 -23.86 0.06
CA ASP A 577 -9.46 -24.28 1.06
C ASP A 577 -9.53 -23.21 2.17
N PRO A 578 -10.71 -22.63 2.43
CA PRO A 578 -10.86 -21.58 3.46
C PRO A 578 -10.41 -22.03 4.86
N LYS A 579 -10.62 -23.30 5.20
CA LYS A 579 -10.33 -23.84 6.55
C LYS A 579 -8.84 -24.17 6.73
N THR A 580 -8.23 -24.84 5.75
CA THR A 580 -6.84 -25.31 5.85
C THR A 580 -5.84 -24.31 5.28
N ARG A 581 -6.32 -23.29 4.52
CA ARG A 581 -5.49 -22.29 3.81
C ARG A 581 -4.46 -22.91 2.86
N LYS A 582 -4.67 -24.16 2.46
CA LYS A 582 -3.81 -24.88 1.50
C LYS A 582 -4.44 -24.88 0.12
N PRO A 583 -3.64 -24.88 -0.94
CA PRO A 583 -4.17 -25.04 -2.29
C PRO A 583 -4.85 -26.39 -2.43
N LYS A 584 -6.01 -26.41 -3.08
CA LYS A 584 -6.69 -27.65 -3.45
C LYS A 584 -5.92 -28.35 -4.58
N GLU A 585 -5.83 -29.66 -4.55
CA GLU A 585 -5.12 -30.46 -5.57
C GLU A 585 -5.80 -30.45 -6.94
N SER A 586 -7.09 -30.11 -6.99
CA SER A 586 -7.85 -30.06 -8.24
C SER A 586 -7.54 -28.80 -9.05
N LYS A 587 -7.44 -28.94 -10.38
CA LYS A 587 -7.30 -27.79 -11.29
C LYS A 587 -8.50 -26.85 -11.14
N CYS A 588 -8.25 -25.60 -10.73
CA CYS A 588 -9.26 -24.57 -10.61
C CYS A 588 -9.69 -24.10 -12.00
N LYS A 589 -10.96 -24.26 -12.35
CA LYS A 589 -11.55 -23.78 -13.60
C LYS A 589 -12.31 -22.48 -13.42
N TYR A 590 -12.86 -22.26 -12.26
CA TYR A 590 -13.62 -21.06 -11.88
C TYR A 590 -13.64 -20.90 -10.36
N LEU A 591 -13.89 -19.67 -9.91
CA LEU A 591 -14.15 -19.34 -8.52
C LEU A 591 -15.59 -18.83 -8.38
N LYS A 592 -16.20 -19.06 -7.23
CA LYS A 592 -17.54 -18.56 -6.86
C LYS A 592 -17.43 -17.52 -5.76
N ALA A 593 -18.52 -16.82 -5.50
CA ALA A 593 -18.63 -15.95 -4.32
C ALA A 593 -18.26 -16.72 -3.04
N GLY A 594 -17.45 -16.13 -2.17
CA GLY A 594 -16.91 -16.75 -0.97
C GLY A 594 -15.73 -17.71 -1.19
N SER A 595 -15.21 -17.87 -2.42
CA SER A 595 -14.01 -18.66 -2.69
C SER A 595 -12.75 -17.81 -2.58
N ILE A 596 -11.64 -18.46 -2.17
CA ILE A 596 -10.30 -17.90 -2.19
C ILE A 596 -9.50 -18.60 -3.26
N GLY A 597 -8.73 -17.87 -4.06
CA GLY A 597 -7.88 -18.47 -5.07
C GLY A 597 -6.63 -17.65 -5.38
N VAL A 598 -5.62 -18.32 -5.92
CA VAL A 598 -4.45 -17.68 -6.50
C VAL A 598 -4.69 -17.51 -8.00
N VAL A 599 -4.54 -16.29 -8.46
CA VAL A 599 -4.90 -15.89 -9.82
C VAL A 599 -3.78 -15.07 -10.43
N ARG A 600 -3.60 -15.17 -11.73
CA ARG A 600 -2.72 -14.30 -12.51
C ARG A 600 -3.59 -13.36 -13.31
N ILE A 601 -3.37 -12.06 -13.14
CA ILE A 601 -4.10 -10.99 -13.82
C ILE A 601 -3.14 -10.17 -14.68
N THR A 602 -3.66 -9.67 -15.80
CA THR A 602 -3.02 -8.70 -16.68
C THR A 602 -3.72 -7.37 -16.51
N ILE A 603 -2.97 -6.29 -16.44
CA ILE A 603 -3.44 -4.91 -16.23
C ILE A 603 -3.24 -4.16 -17.54
N ALA A 604 -4.19 -3.32 -17.93
CA ALA A 604 -4.16 -2.60 -19.21
C ALA A 604 -2.96 -1.67 -19.33
N ALA A 605 -2.65 -0.91 -18.27
CA ALA A 605 -1.48 -0.04 -18.21
C ALA A 605 -0.42 -0.56 -17.22
N PRO A 606 0.88 -0.20 -17.39
CA PRO A 606 1.90 -0.52 -16.42
C PRO A 606 1.70 0.28 -15.13
N ILE A 607 1.59 -0.41 -13.99
CA ILE A 607 1.38 0.19 -12.67
C ILE A 607 2.55 -0.06 -11.72
N CYS A 608 2.71 0.85 -10.76
CA CYS A 608 3.65 0.68 -9.64
C CYS A 608 3.02 -0.22 -8.59
N VAL A 609 3.73 -1.29 -8.21
CA VAL A 609 3.21 -2.27 -7.25
C VAL A 609 4.34 -2.90 -6.44
N GLU A 610 4.07 -3.23 -5.18
CA GLU A 610 4.98 -4.00 -4.33
C GLU A 610 4.31 -5.29 -3.86
N LYS A 611 5.10 -6.27 -3.42
CA LYS A 611 4.53 -7.45 -2.79
C LYS A 611 3.88 -7.06 -1.47
N PHE A 612 2.76 -7.68 -1.17
CA PHE A 612 2.07 -7.46 0.10
C PHE A 612 2.95 -7.72 1.33
N SER A 613 3.91 -8.66 1.23
CA SER A 613 4.86 -8.97 2.30
C SER A 613 5.86 -7.84 2.56
N ASP A 614 6.15 -7.00 1.57
CA ASP A 614 7.20 -5.99 1.63
C ASP A 614 6.61 -4.61 1.96
N VAL A 615 5.64 -4.14 1.18
CA VAL A 615 4.87 -2.91 1.43
C VAL A 615 3.38 -3.23 1.28
N PRO A 616 2.68 -3.55 2.39
CA PRO A 616 1.27 -3.96 2.34
C PRO A 616 0.36 -2.94 1.65
N GLN A 617 0.61 -1.65 1.81
CA GLN A 617 -0.18 -0.57 1.24
C GLN A 617 -0.14 -0.55 -0.29
N LEU A 618 1.03 -0.85 -0.90
CA LEU A 618 1.22 -0.95 -2.34
C LEU A 618 0.96 -2.36 -2.89
N GLY A 619 0.64 -3.33 -2.04
CA GLY A 619 0.36 -4.71 -2.40
C GLY A 619 -1.08 -5.17 -2.19
N ARG A 620 -1.97 -4.29 -1.71
CA ARG A 620 -3.41 -4.56 -1.54
C ARG A 620 -4.20 -3.91 -2.65
N PHE A 621 -5.28 -4.55 -3.07
CA PHE A 621 -6.16 -3.99 -4.07
C PHE A 621 -7.58 -4.56 -3.97
N THR A 622 -8.52 -3.86 -4.60
CA THR A 622 -9.90 -4.31 -4.77
C THR A 622 -10.22 -4.45 -6.26
N LEU A 623 -11.05 -5.43 -6.60
CA LEU A 623 -11.62 -5.56 -7.93
C LEU A 623 -13.09 -5.16 -7.89
N ARG A 624 -13.50 -4.34 -8.85
CA ARG A 624 -14.87 -3.87 -9.00
C ARG A 624 -15.38 -4.21 -10.41
N ASP A 625 -16.66 -4.53 -10.50
CA ASP A 625 -17.37 -4.73 -11.77
C ASP A 625 -18.77 -4.14 -11.64
N GLU A 626 -19.19 -3.33 -12.62
CA GLU A 626 -20.50 -2.65 -12.65
C GLU A 626 -20.87 -1.93 -11.34
N GLY A 627 -19.89 -1.27 -10.73
CA GLY A 627 -20.10 -0.50 -9.50
C GLY A 627 -20.18 -1.33 -8.22
N LYS A 628 -20.01 -2.67 -8.27
CA LYS A 628 -19.93 -3.54 -7.10
C LYS A 628 -18.50 -4.00 -6.83
N THR A 629 -18.14 -4.16 -5.58
CA THR A 629 -16.86 -4.75 -5.16
C THR A 629 -16.99 -6.27 -5.25
N ILE A 630 -16.34 -6.88 -6.26
CA ILE A 630 -16.42 -8.32 -6.54
C ILE A 630 -15.37 -9.14 -5.81
N ALA A 631 -14.17 -8.59 -5.64
CA ALA A 631 -13.08 -9.29 -4.98
C ALA A 631 -12.10 -8.35 -4.28
N ILE A 632 -11.37 -8.94 -3.34
CA ILE A 632 -10.30 -8.32 -2.58
C ILE A 632 -9.02 -9.11 -2.85
N GLY A 633 -7.91 -8.41 -3.09
CA GLY A 633 -6.67 -9.06 -3.46
C GLY A 633 -5.43 -8.60 -2.72
N LYS A 634 -4.45 -9.48 -2.66
CA LYS A 634 -3.08 -9.17 -2.27
C LYS A 634 -2.08 -9.71 -3.29
N VAL A 635 -1.06 -8.92 -3.61
CA VAL A 635 0.00 -9.27 -4.54
C VAL A 635 0.96 -10.23 -3.87
N LEU A 636 1.11 -11.43 -4.44
CA LEU A 636 2.04 -12.46 -3.96
C LEU A 636 3.37 -12.39 -4.71
N ARG A 637 3.29 -12.28 -6.03
CA ARG A 637 4.45 -12.25 -6.91
C ARG A 637 4.27 -11.24 -8.03
N ILE A 638 5.32 -10.56 -8.34
CA ILE A 638 5.43 -9.61 -9.45
C ILE A 638 6.28 -10.29 -10.50
N LYS A 639 5.82 -10.35 -11.76
CA LYS A 639 6.68 -10.81 -12.83
C LYS A 639 7.74 -9.76 -13.11
N PRO A 640 9.04 -10.15 -13.20
CA PRO A 640 10.05 -9.22 -13.64
C PRO A 640 9.76 -8.79 -15.09
N LYS A 641 10.00 -7.52 -15.36
CA LYS A 641 9.87 -6.92 -16.69
C LYS A 641 10.71 -7.64 -17.73
N SER A 642 10.16 -7.79 -18.95
CA SER A 642 10.98 -7.83 -20.15
C SER A 642 11.45 -6.39 -20.42
N GLU A 643 12.71 -6.19 -20.84
CA GLU A 643 13.32 -4.88 -21.13
C GLU A 643 12.53 -4.02 -22.14
N GLU A 644 11.61 -4.61 -22.88
CA GLU A 644 10.71 -3.95 -23.84
C GLU A 644 9.73 -2.96 -23.18
N ILE A 645 9.33 -3.16 -21.91
CA ILE A 645 8.38 -2.27 -21.23
C ILE A 645 9.07 -0.96 -20.79
N ASP A 646 10.39 -0.97 -20.52
CA ASP A 646 11.16 0.24 -20.23
C ASP A 646 11.25 1.19 -21.44
N ASN A 647 11.17 0.64 -22.65
CA ASN A 647 11.15 1.42 -23.88
C ASN A 647 9.75 1.92 -24.26
N MET A 648 8.68 1.20 -23.90
CA MET A 648 7.30 1.65 -24.13
C MET A 648 6.88 2.81 -23.21
N ALA A 649 7.35 2.82 -21.98
CA ALA A 649 7.07 3.92 -21.04
C ALA A 649 7.68 5.25 -21.51
N LYS A 650 8.76 5.20 -22.31
CA LYS A 650 9.35 6.40 -22.95
C LYS A 650 8.57 6.87 -24.18
N THR A 651 7.76 6.00 -24.80
CA THR A 651 7.03 6.30 -26.03
C THR A 651 5.58 6.70 -25.79
N THR A 652 4.98 6.31 -24.67
CA THR A 652 3.58 6.61 -24.33
C THR A 652 3.38 7.90 -23.53
N GLY A 653 4.44 8.61 -23.15
CA GLY A 653 4.36 9.99 -22.61
C GLY A 653 3.80 11.03 -23.59
N GLY A 654 3.29 10.61 -24.74
CA GLY A 654 2.79 11.49 -25.79
C GLY A 654 1.38 11.22 -26.30
N ALA A 655 0.65 10.23 -25.76
CA ALA A 655 -0.71 9.93 -26.23
C ALA A 655 -1.54 9.22 -25.16
N ALA A 656 -2.16 9.98 -24.30
CA ALA A 656 -3.40 9.59 -23.64
C ALA A 656 -4.28 10.84 -23.51
N VAL A 657 -5.28 10.87 -24.34
CA VAL A 657 -6.42 11.81 -24.28
C VAL A 657 -7.35 11.38 -23.17
#